data_acc4a3d4c9f3d8d65ea9f12b3a1dbc5a
#
_entry.id   acc4a3d4c9f3d8d65ea9f12b3a1dbc5a
#
_cell.length_a   1.000
_cell.length_b   1.000
_cell.length_c   1.000
_cell.angle_alpha   90.00
_cell.angle_beta   90.00
_cell.angle_gamma   90.00
#
_symmetry.space_group_name_H-M   'P 1'
#
loop_
_entity.id
_entity.type
_entity.pdbx_description
1 polymer ?
#
loop_
_entity_poly.entity_id
_entity_poly.type
_entity_poly.pdbx_seq_one_letter_code
_entity_poly.pdbx_strand_id
1 'polypeptide(L)'
;MRFQPNALRSVVLVFGCLGVFLHCGCSTGDEDSTATSSSSKDLRPKDSHERMVWELSRIRFESRKSNEYFATQHVDAMRKQLGKSETNQTDLRQFEALWLLAPQELQLGDTEEAVANLEAAKRLLEYVEPKMSEEQIELFYIDLAVAWLRLAETQNCIHCETGESCIFPIRDEGIHRQKDGSEKAKAYLIELLDRQPDSLTAKWLLNVAAMTLGEHPDGVPTAYLIPAERFESDEDFPVFQNIAKELKVDTLGCCGGSLVDDLDGDGDLDWMVSDWAPSGQLRLFRNDGNGGFEDTTEQSGLKGLFGGLNLVQADYDNDGDVDVLVLRGAWLGDAGQYPNSLLQNDGDGNFRDVSFEVGFGDQHFATQTGAWADFDNDGDLDLYIGNETAASQLFENQGDGTFRNIAAAAGVENNRYAKAVVWGDFDSDRFPDLYVSNLGEENRLYRNQRDGTFKDVALEMGVTGPIHSFPAWFWDYNQDGRLDLFVSSYLVGIKHVAADYLGIEHESEPDALYRNDGGKLTDIASEVGLTSVTQPMGANFGDLDNDGFPDFYLGTGYTNIRGLMPNRLFHNRNGNRFSDVTSAARVGHLQKGHGVSFADFDEDGDQDLLLEMGGAYPVDAFQNVLFQNPGFGHNSLSVRVIGRRSNRSGIGARIRATFRETETSDARTVYAWVGSGGSFGANPLRQHLGVGNAKKIDQLEIFWPTTGETQRFQDLPVNHIIEVTEDSTEIAKRPYANMEKVSSDPN
;
A
#
# COMPACT_ATOMS: atom_id res chain seq x y z
N MET A 1 26.48 6.60 -4.77
CA MET A 1 26.36 7.28 -3.46
C MET A 1 25.32 6.50 -2.68
N ARG A 2 25.67 5.91 -1.53
CA ARG A 2 24.70 5.16 -0.73
C ARG A 2 23.69 6.12 -0.14
N PHE A 3 22.44 6.05 -0.56
CA PHE A 3 21.34 6.75 0.09
C PHE A 3 21.07 6.10 1.45
N GLN A 4 21.33 6.81 2.53
CA GLN A 4 20.80 6.47 3.84
C GLN A 4 19.42 7.15 3.99
N PRO A 5 18.39 6.47 4.50
CA PRO A 5 17.10 7.09 4.81
C PRO A 5 17.20 7.91 6.11
N ASN A 6 17.85 9.04 6.06
CA ASN A 6 18.04 9.91 7.22
C ASN A 6 18.03 11.38 6.81
N ALA A 7 16.87 11.89 6.38
CA ALA A 7 16.66 13.33 6.22
C ALA A 7 16.72 14.10 7.57
N LEU A 8 16.71 13.39 8.70
CA LEU A 8 16.79 14.01 10.04
C LEU A 8 18.22 14.23 10.55
N ARG A 9 19.26 13.65 9.94
CA ARG A 9 20.64 13.88 10.37
C ARG A 9 21.27 15.18 9.86
N SER A 10 20.66 15.84 8.89
CA SER A 10 21.26 17.05 8.28
C SER A 10 21.14 18.32 9.12
N VAL A 11 20.27 18.35 10.13
CA VAL A 11 20.12 19.54 11.00
C VAL A 11 21.07 19.57 12.19
N VAL A 12 21.66 18.42 12.56
CA VAL A 12 22.53 18.30 13.76
C VAL A 12 24.01 18.70 13.49
N LEU A 13 24.43 18.89 12.25
CA LEU A 13 25.86 19.03 11.88
C LEU A 13 26.38 20.47 11.77
N VAL A 14 25.63 21.51 12.15
CA VAL A 14 26.10 22.91 12.08
C VAL A 14 26.44 23.52 13.43
N PHE A 15 26.16 22.89 14.58
CA PHE A 15 26.58 23.42 15.87
C PHE A 15 27.72 22.57 16.45
N GLY A 16 28.86 23.23 16.50
CA GLY A 16 30.24 22.81 16.79
C GLY A 16 30.42 21.69 17.82
N CYS A 17 31.25 20.77 17.42
CA CYS A 17 31.93 19.80 18.26
C CYS A 17 32.46 20.36 19.57
N LEU A 18 31.95 19.89 20.70
CA LEU A 18 32.71 19.77 21.93
C LEU A 18 32.46 18.35 22.48
N GLY A 19 33.37 17.46 22.06
CA GLY A 19 33.36 16.07 22.49
C GLY A 19 33.74 15.97 23.99
N VAL A 20 32.93 15.23 24.71
CA VAL A 20 33.36 14.60 25.95
C VAL A 20 33.41 13.11 25.72
N PHE A 21 34.61 12.62 25.46
CA PHE A 21 34.90 11.18 25.49
C PHE A 21 34.89 10.73 26.95
N LEU A 22 33.90 9.98 27.34
CA LEU A 22 33.98 9.17 28.57
C LEU A 22 34.63 7.83 28.21
N HIS A 23 35.91 7.71 28.51
CA HIS A 23 36.64 6.45 28.57
C HIS A 23 36.10 5.62 29.74
N CYS A 24 35.38 4.55 29.49
CA CYS A 24 35.25 3.47 30.45
C CYS A 24 36.46 2.53 30.30
N GLY A 25 37.38 2.62 31.27
CA GLY A 25 38.50 1.70 31.38
C GLY A 25 38.02 0.31 31.84
N CYS A 26 38.32 -0.69 31.06
CA CYS A 26 38.27 -2.07 31.51
C CYS A 26 39.49 -2.38 32.39
N SER A 27 39.28 -2.69 33.65
CA SER A 27 40.27 -3.31 34.51
C SER A 27 40.19 -4.85 34.28
N THR A 28 41.31 -5.39 33.88
CA THR A 28 41.57 -6.85 33.85
C THR A 28 41.66 -7.40 35.25
N GLY A 29 40.82 -8.34 35.58
CA GLY A 29 40.93 -9.20 36.74
C GLY A 29 40.76 -10.65 36.27
N ASP A 30 41.87 -11.38 36.23
CA ASP A 30 41.90 -12.84 36.10
C ASP A 30 41.28 -13.49 37.34
N GLU A 31 40.26 -14.28 37.15
CA GLU A 31 39.95 -15.39 38.05
C GLU A 31 39.41 -16.58 37.25
N ASP A 32 40.17 -17.65 37.27
CA ASP A 32 39.89 -18.97 36.82
C ASP A 32 38.60 -19.51 37.46
N SER A 33 37.58 -19.79 36.64
CA SER A 33 36.56 -20.73 37.04
C SER A 33 36.16 -21.57 35.83
N THR A 34 36.62 -22.83 35.87
CA THR A 34 36.15 -23.90 35.02
C THR A 34 34.63 -24.10 35.20
N ALA A 35 33.84 -23.38 34.40
CA ALA A 35 32.44 -23.69 34.22
C ALA A 35 32.29 -24.57 32.99
N THR A 36 31.93 -25.82 33.24
CA THR A 36 31.48 -26.78 32.23
C THR A 36 30.49 -26.14 31.31
N SER A 37 30.79 -26.06 30.00
CA SER A 37 29.87 -25.69 28.95
C SER A 37 28.73 -26.71 28.87
N SER A 38 27.65 -26.47 29.62
CA SER A 38 26.36 -27.07 29.28
C SER A 38 25.91 -26.41 27.98
N SER A 39 25.86 -27.20 26.90
CA SER A 39 25.21 -26.79 25.68
C SER A 39 23.83 -26.18 26.01
N SER A 40 23.67 -24.90 25.80
CA SER A 40 22.35 -24.29 25.83
C SER A 40 21.53 -25.03 24.77
N LYS A 41 20.60 -25.90 25.19
CA LYS A 41 19.61 -26.48 24.29
C LYS A 41 18.97 -25.32 23.54
N ASP A 42 19.00 -25.39 22.21
CA ASP A 42 18.25 -24.45 21.38
C ASP A 42 16.79 -24.48 21.84
N LEU A 43 16.32 -23.37 22.39
CA LEU A 43 14.96 -23.25 22.95
C LEU A 43 13.91 -22.94 21.86
N ARG A 44 14.36 -22.82 20.59
CA ARG A 44 13.43 -22.56 19.48
C ARG A 44 12.51 -23.74 19.25
N PRO A 45 11.21 -23.54 19.04
CA PRO A 45 10.28 -24.58 18.64
C PRO A 45 10.77 -25.27 17.35
N LYS A 46 10.41 -26.53 17.16
CA LYS A 46 10.77 -27.29 15.95
C LYS A 46 9.67 -27.19 14.88
N ASP A 47 8.43 -27.09 15.29
CA ASP A 47 7.29 -26.86 14.41
C ASP A 47 7.42 -25.47 13.76
N SER A 48 7.15 -25.36 12.46
CA SER A 48 7.33 -24.13 11.69
C SER A 48 6.44 -22.99 12.22
N HIS A 49 5.18 -23.27 12.44
CA HIS A 49 4.21 -22.28 12.94
C HIS A 49 4.57 -21.80 14.35
N GLU A 50 4.83 -22.72 15.29
CA GLU A 50 5.25 -22.36 16.65
C GLU A 50 6.56 -21.57 16.64
N ARG A 51 7.49 -21.92 15.74
CA ARG A 51 8.75 -21.19 15.56
C ARG A 51 8.51 -19.78 15.06
N MET A 52 7.63 -19.58 14.07
CA MET A 52 7.29 -18.26 13.56
C MET A 52 6.66 -17.39 14.65
N VAL A 53 5.66 -17.89 15.37
CA VAL A 53 5.04 -17.18 16.50
C VAL A 53 6.07 -16.79 17.56
N TRP A 54 7.04 -17.68 17.85
CA TRP A 54 8.13 -17.40 18.78
C TRP A 54 9.06 -16.30 18.28
N GLU A 55 9.51 -16.35 17.01
CA GLU A 55 10.38 -15.33 16.41
C GLU A 55 9.70 -13.96 16.37
N LEU A 56 8.45 -13.90 15.92
CA LEU A 56 7.70 -12.65 15.87
C LEU A 56 7.43 -12.06 17.26
N SER A 57 7.19 -12.92 18.26
CA SER A 57 7.06 -12.48 19.66
C SER A 57 8.38 -11.90 20.19
N ARG A 58 9.51 -12.48 19.81
CA ARG A 58 10.85 -11.96 20.15
C ARG A 58 11.09 -10.59 19.47
N ILE A 59 10.81 -10.50 18.17
CA ILE A 59 10.91 -9.23 17.41
C ILE A 59 10.03 -8.14 18.06
N ARG A 60 8.78 -8.46 18.39
CA ARG A 60 7.85 -7.57 19.10
C ARG A 60 8.42 -7.04 20.42
N PHE A 61 9.07 -7.91 21.19
CA PHE A 61 9.69 -7.51 22.47
C PHE A 61 10.92 -6.65 22.28
N GLU A 62 11.77 -6.96 21.30
CA GLU A 62 13.02 -6.25 21.02
C GLU A 62 12.77 -4.90 20.34
N SER A 63 11.73 -4.79 19.50
CA SER A 63 11.37 -3.56 18.77
C SER A 63 11.10 -2.38 19.71
N ARG A 64 10.54 -2.62 20.90
CA ARG A 64 10.34 -1.59 21.93
C ARG A 64 11.63 -0.91 22.41
N LYS A 65 12.78 -1.53 22.15
CA LYS A 65 14.10 -1.03 22.59
C LYS A 65 14.89 -0.36 21.48
N SER A 66 14.81 -0.90 20.26
CA SER A 66 15.74 -0.53 19.19
C SER A 66 15.11 -0.25 17.85
N ASN A 67 13.82 -0.49 17.65
CA ASN A 67 13.17 -0.18 16.38
C ASN A 67 13.07 1.32 16.18
N GLU A 68 13.41 1.83 15.01
CA GLU A 68 13.45 3.26 14.68
C GLU A 68 12.07 3.94 14.83
N TYR A 69 10.99 3.21 14.62
CA TYR A 69 9.61 3.74 14.61
C TYR A 69 8.86 3.51 15.93
N PHE A 70 9.21 2.44 16.68
CA PHE A 70 8.42 1.98 17.83
C PHE A 70 9.18 1.96 19.15
N ALA A 71 10.49 2.33 19.17
CA ALA A 71 11.26 2.30 20.40
C ALA A 71 10.94 3.50 21.31
N THR A 72 10.59 3.20 22.56
CA THR A 72 10.27 4.24 23.57
C THR A 72 11.45 4.60 24.44
N GLN A 73 12.46 3.74 24.55
CA GLN A 73 13.55 3.91 25.52
C GLN A 73 14.35 5.21 25.35
N HIS A 74 14.59 5.65 24.11
CA HIS A 74 15.32 6.88 23.85
C HIS A 74 14.49 8.12 24.23
N VAL A 75 13.18 8.10 24.00
CA VAL A 75 12.25 9.17 24.40
C VAL A 75 12.20 9.29 25.91
N ASP A 76 12.08 8.16 26.64
CA ASP A 76 12.12 8.13 28.10
C ASP A 76 13.43 8.67 28.66
N ALA A 77 14.56 8.38 27.99
CA ALA A 77 15.87 8.92 28.37
C ALA A 77 15.93 10.44 28.16
N MET A 78 15.40 10.96 27.04
CA MET A 78 15.34 12.39 26.75
C MET A 78 14.44 13.13 27.75
N ARG A 79 13.24 12.60 28.06
CA ARG A 79 12.33 13.12 29.10
C ARG A 79 13.02 13.21 30.45
N LYS A 80 13.73 12.17 30.86
CA LYS A 80 14.45 12.11 32.12
C LYS A 80 15.63 13.11 32.17
N GLN A 81 16.28 13.35 31.04
CA GLN A 81 17.35 14.33 30.94
C GLN A 81 16.80 15.76 31.03
N LEU A 82 15.70 16.05 30.34
CA LEU A 82 15.03 17.35 30.36
C LEU A 82 14.57 17.68 31.79
N GLY A 83 13.90 16.77 32.50
CA GLY A 83 13.43 16.96 33.88
C GLY A 83 14.56 17.14 34.94
N LYS A 84 15.80 16.73 34.64
CA LYS A 84 16.96 16.96 35.54
C LYS A 84 17.65 18.32 35.36
N SER A 85 17.35 19.00 34.26
CA SER A 85 18.12 20.14 33.77
C SER A 85 17.54 21.52 34.13
N GLU A 86 16.48 21.59 34.92
CA GLU A 86 15.69 22.81 35.18
C GLU A 86 16.43 23.99 35.80
N THR A 87 17.68 23.87 36.23
CA THR A 87 18.33 24.93 37.06
C THR A 87 19.51 25.67 36.43
N ASN A 88 20.02 25.28 35.23
CA ASN A 88 21.24 25.93 34.67
C ASN A 88 21.40 25.86 33.14
N GLN A 89 20.30 25.67 32.36
CA GLN A 89 20.41 25.68 30.88
C GLN A 89 20.27 27.09 30.31
N THR A 90 20.99 27.37 29.21
CA THR A 90 20.73 28.56 28.38
C THR A 90 19.42 28.32 27.60
N ASP A 91 18.67 29.38 27.27
CA ASP A 91 17.41 29.32 26.51
C ASP A 91 17.57 28.51 25.22
N LEU A 92 18.73 28.64 24.56
CA LEU A 92 19.02 27.85 23.33
C LEU A 92 19.06 26.34 23.61
N ARG A 93 19.72 25.86 24.64
CA ARG A 93 19.79 24.44 24.96
C ARG A 93 18.45 23.88 25.39
N GLN A 94 17.66 24.67 26.09
CA GLN A 94 16.32 24.28 26.50
C GLN A 94 15.40 24.19 25.28
N PHE A 95 15.46 25.17 24.39
CA PHE A 95 14.74 25.16 23.11
C PHE A 95 15.07 23.91 22.27
N GLU A 96 16.38 23.67 22.07
CA GLU A 96 16.85 22.50 21.31
C GLU A 96 16.37 21.19 21.93
N ALA A 97 16.44 21.04 23.25
CA ALA A 97 16.01 19.83 23.93
C ALA A 97 14.48 19.57 23.77
N LEU A 98 13.68 20.64 23.93
CA LEU A 98 12.21 20.56 23.74
C LEU A 98 11.85 20.25 22.28
N TRP A 99 12.48 20.95 21.33
CA TRP A 99 12.19 20.73 19.89
C TRP A 99 12.69 19.39 19.39
N LEU A 100 13.80 18.83 19.91
CA LEU A 100 14.25 17.48 19.54
C LEU A 100 13.37 16.37 20.16
N LEU A 101 12.84 16.61 21.35
CA LEU A 101 11.97 15.62 22.03
C LEU A 101 10.58 15.53 21.39
N ALA A 102 9.95 16.68 21.12
CA ALA A 102 8.54 16.70 20.73
C ALA A 102 8.21 15.93 19.44
N PRO A 103 8.98 15.98 18.34
CA PRO A 103 8.71 15.13 17.17
C PRO A 103 8.81 13.64 17.46
N GLN A 104 9.66 13.23 18.41
CA GLN A 104 9.77 11.82 18.82
C GLN A 104 8.55 11.38 19.63
N GLU A 105 8.06 12.26 20.53
CA GLU A 105 6.82 12.02 21.26
C GLU A 105 5.63 11.95 20.31
N LEU A 106 5.56 12.88 19.35
CA LEU A 106 4.50 12.89 18.35
C LEU A 106 4.50 11.58 17.53
N GLN A 107 5.67 11.11 17.07
CA GLN A 107 5.79 9.84 16.33
C GLN A 107 5.26 8.65 17.13
N LEU A 108 5.46 8.62 18.45
CA LEU A 108 4.96 7.56 19.32
C LEU A 108 3.46 7.68 19.67
N GLY A 109 2.80 8.75 19.23
CA GLY A 109 1.38 9.01 19.53
C GLY A 109 1.15 9.80 20.82
N ASP A 110 2.21 10.25 21.50
CA ASP A 110 2.14 11.11 22.70
C ASP A 110 1.88 12.57 22.26
N THR A 111 0.74 12.82 21.61
CA THR A 111 0.43 14.08 20.91
C THR A 111 0.27 15.26 21.86
N GLU A 112 -0.31 15.05 23.04
CA GLU A 112 -0.51 16.12 24.04
C GLU A 112 0.85 16.60 24.62
N GLU A 113 1.75 15.66 24.92
CA GLU A 113 3.11 15.93 25.39
C GLU A 113 3.94 16.66 24.33
N ALA A 114 3.86 16.20 23.08
CA ALA A 114 4.54 16.82 21.96
C ALA A 114 4.10 18.28 21.76
N VAL A 115 2.79 18.53 21.79
CA VAL A 115 2.21 19.89 21.72
C VAL A 115 2.70 20.73 22.90
N ALA A 116 2.65 20.21 24.13
CA ALA A 116 3.09 20.94 25.32
C ALA A 116 4.57 21.34 25.24
N ASN A 117 5.44 20.45 24.74
CA ASN A 117 6.87 20.70 24.57
C ASN A 117 7.15 21.71 23.44
N LEU A 118 6.45 21.63 22.31
CA LEU A 118 6.57 22.61 21.21
C LEU A 118 6.06 23.99 21.62
N GLU A 119 4.98 24.08 22.37
CA GLU A 119 4.51 25.35 22.95
C GLU A 119 5.50 25.93 23.98
N ALA A 120 6.17 25.08 24.75
CA ALA A 120 7.23 25.51 25.62
C ALA A 120 8.45 26.04 24.84
N ALA A 121 8.84 25.37 23.77
CA ALA A 121 9.89 25.85 22.87
C ALA A 121 9.49 27.18 22.18
N LYS A 122 8.23 27.31 21.74
CA LYS A 122 7.72 28.55 21.11
C LYS A 122 7.89 29.78 22.02
N ARG A 123 7.70 29.61 23.34
CA ARG A 123 7.92 30.70 24.29
C ARG A 123 9.39 31.16 24.38
N LEU A 124 10.33 30.31 24.01
CA LEU A 124 11.77 30.61 23.97
C LEU A 124 12.22 31.13 22.60
N LEU A 125 11.38 31.06 21.58
CA LEU A 125 11.77 31.34 20.19
C LEU A 125 12.35 32.74 20.03
N GLU A 126 11.77 33.78 20.62
CA GLU A 126 12.24 35.15 20.49
C GLU A 126 13.72 35.35 20.93
N TYR A 127 14.19 34.50 21.86
CA TYR A 127 15.59 34.58 22.38
C TYR A 127 16.56 33.76 21.50
N VAL A 128 16.08 32.79 20.74
CA VAL A 128 16.91 31.87 19.96
C VAL A 128 16.83 32.10 18.44
N GLU A 129 15.74 32.67 17.95
CA GLU A 129 15.50 32.97 16.54
C GLU A 129 16.65 33.72 15.85
N PRO A 130 17.32 34.73 16.47
CA PRO A 130 18.46 35.40 15.83
C PRO A 130 19.65 34.49 15.49
N LYS A 131 19.64 33.25 15.97
CA LYS A 131 20.67 32.22 15.72
C LYS A 131 20.21 31.09 14.82
N MET A 132 18.96 31.12 14.38
CA MET A 132 18.36 30.10 13.50
C MET A 132 18.45 30.54 12.05
N SER A 133 18.52 29.53 11.13
CA SER A 133 18.33 29.79 9.72
C SER A 133 16.83 29.88 9.36
N GLU A 134 16.51 30.43 8.20
CA GLU A 134 15.13 30.51 7.71
C GLU A 134 14.51 29.11 7.59
N GLU A 135 15.28 28.11 7.15
CA GLU A 135 14.81 26.72 7.04
C GLU A 135 14.52 26.11 8.43
N GLN A 136 15.30 26.47 9.46
CA GLN A 136 15.06 26.01 10.82
C GLN A 136 13.81 26.65 11.42
N ILE A 137 13.56 27.91 11.12
CA ILE A 137 12.34 28.63 11.54
C ILE A 137 11.12 27.99 10.86
N GLU A 138 11.18 27.77 9.54
CA GLU A 138 10.12 27.10 8.80
C GLU A 138 9.82 25.73 9.40
N LEU A 139 10.84 24.91 9.59
CA LEU A 139 10.71 23.54 10.11
C LEU A 139 10.07 23.54 11.50
N PHE A 140 10.48 24.46 12.40
CA PHE A 140 9.92 24.57 13.74
C PHE A 140 8.41 24.89 13.72
N TYR A 141 7.99 25.88 12.89
CA TYR A 141 6.58 26.23 12.76
C TYR A 141 5.75 25.13 12.12
N ILE A 142 6.31 24.43 11.12
CA ILE A 142 5.65 23.28 10.52
C ILE A 142 5.47 22.16 11.56
N ASP A 143 6.49 21.84 12.37
CA ASP A 143 6.38 20.82 13.42
C ASP A 143 5.31 21.20 14.46
N LEU A 144 5.27 22.47 14.86
CA LEU A 144 4.26 22.98 15.80
C LEU A 144 2.83 22.88 15.21
N ALA A 145 2.66 23.29 13.95
CA ALA A 145 1.37 23.24 13.30
C ALA A 145 0.90 21.79 13.06
N VAL A 146 1.81 20.90 12.63
CA VAL A 146 1.53 19.48 12.43
C VAL A 146 1.17 18.80 13.75
N ALA A 147 1.87 19.07 14.85
CA ALA A 147 1.52 18.52 16.15
C ALA A 147 0.08 18.89 16.57
N TRP A 148 -0.33 20.14 16.37
CA TRP A 148 -1.70 20.58 16.65
C TRP A 148 -2.73 19.95 15.69
N LEU A 149 -2.39 19.78 14.39
CA LEU A 149 -3.27 19.08 13.44
C LEU A 149 -3.45 17.62 13.81
N ARG A 150 -2.37 16.94 14.23
CA ARG A 150 -2.44 15.53 14.66
C ARG A 150 -3.25 15.35 15.94
N LEU A 151 -3.13 16.30 16.90
CA LEU A 151 -3.99 16.31 18.07
C LEU A 151 -5.46 16.50 17.68
N ALA A 152 -5.75 17.46 16.78
CA ALA A 152 -7.10 17.68 16.28
C ALA A 152 -7.68 16.44 15.58
N GLU A 153 -6.88 15.78 14.76
CA GLU A 153 -7.25 14.54 14.06
C GLU A 153 -7.56 13.42 15.08
N THR A 154 -6.70 13.18 16.06
CA THR A 154 -6.96 12.19 17.12
C THR A 154 -8.30 12.45 17.81
N GLN A 155 -8.61 13.70 18.10
CA GLN A 155 -9.83 14.09 18.78
C GLN A 155 -11.10 13.98 17.92
N ASN A 156 -11.00 14.19 16.61
CA ASN A 156 -12.16 14.30 15.71
C ASN A 156 -12.30 13.10 14.76
N CYS A 157 -11.19 12.56 14.26
CA CYS A 157 -11.24 11.49 13.26
C CYS A 157 -11.07 10.10 13.86
N ILE A 158 -10.24 9.95 14.93
CA ILE A 158 -10.02 8.66 15.58
C ILE A 158 -11.08 8.37 16.66
N HIS A 159 -11.32 9.36 17.56
CA HIS A 159 -12.23 9.16 18.70
C HIS A 159 -13.69 9.44 18.37
N CYS A 160 -13.97 10.26 17.35
CA CYS A 160 -15.31 10.71 16.98
C CYS A 160 -15.60 10.48 15.48
N GLU A 161 -15.09 9.40 14.92
CA GLU A 161 -15.18 9.06 13.50
C GLU A 161 -16.61 9.08 12.96
N THR A 162 -16.76 9.69 11.79
CA THR A 162 -17.91 9.59 10.89
C THR A 162 -17.44 9.05 9.55
N GLY A 163 -18.33 8.57 8.67
CA GLY A 163 -17.98 8.15 7.31
C GLY A 163 -17.30 9.22 6.46
N GLU A 164 -17.44 10.50 6.84
CA GLU A 164 -16.84 11.67 6.17
C GLU A 164 -15.53 12.17 6.83
N SER A 165 -15.10 11.53 7.92
CA SER A 165 -13.88 11.94 8.64
C SER A 165 -12.65 11.86 7.72
N CYS A 166 -11.87 12.94 7.67
CA CYS A 166 -10.65 13.04 6.87
C CYS A 166 -10.82 12.89 5.34
N ILE A 167 -12.05 12.95 4.81
CA ILE A 167 -12.30 12.90 3.35
C ILE A 167 -12.05 14.28 2.74
N PHE A 168 -11.12 14.35 1.81
CA PHE A 168 -10.72 15.58 1.11
C PHE A 168 -11.59 15.83 -0.14
N PRO A 169 -11.97 17.08 -0.43
CA PRO A 169 -11.88 18.24 0.45
C PRO A 169 -12.81 18.10 1.66
N ILE A 170 -12.30 18.46 2.86
CA ILE A 170 -13.04 18.30 4.12
C ILE A 170 -14.22 19.29 4.12
N ARG A 171 -15.43 18.75 4.31
CA ARG A 171 -16.69 19.50 4.35
C ARG A 171 -17.73 18.73 5.17
N ASP A 172 -18.87 19.33 5.41
CA ASP A 172 -20.04 18.70 6.03
C ASP A 172 -19.70 18.00 7.37
N GLU A 173 -19.94 16.71 7.49
CA GLU A 173 -19.68 15.94 8.72
C GLU A 173 -18.19 15.70 9.00
N GLY A 174 -17.31 15.92 8.02
CA GLY A 174 -15.85 15.88 8.18
C GLY A 174 -15.28 17.11 8.90
N ILE A 175 -16.06 18.19 9.08
CA ILE A 175 -15.62 19.39 9.81
C ILE A 175 -15.43 19.04 11.30
N HIS A 176 -14.28 19.42 11.84
CA HIS A 176 -13.93 19.15 13.22
C HIS A 176 -14.90 19.77 14.22
N ARG A 177 -15.39 18.97 15.16
CA ARG A 177 -16.23 19.43 16.28
C ARG A 177 -15.39 20.08 17.38
N GLN A 178 -14.21 19.51 17.67
CA GLN A 178 -13.21 20.06 18.56
C GLN A 178 -12.21 20.88 17.74
N LYS A 179 -12.38 22.21 17.73
CA LYS A 179 -11.71 23.10 16.79
C LYS A 179 -10.36 23.64 17.27
N ASP A 180 -10.08 23.58 18.57
CA ASP A 180 -8.91 24.20 19.20
C ASP A 180 -7.59 23.86 18.50
N GLY A 181 -7.37 22.58 18.15
CA GLY A 181 -6.16 22.13 17.48
C GLY A 181 -6.01 22.73 16.08
N SER A 182 -7.07 22.70 15.28
CA SER A 182 -7.09 23.26 13.94
C SER A 182 -6.93 24.80 13.95
N GLU A 183 -7.55 25.51 14.91
CA GLU A 183 -7.40 26.96 15.10
C GLU A 183 -5.96 27.34 15.44
N LYS A 184 -5.31 26.58 16.33
CA LYS A 184 -3.91 26.76 16.68
C LYS A 184 -2.98 26.52 15.51
N ALA A 185 -3.15 25.41 14.80
CA ALA A 185 -2.38 25.10 13.60
C ALA A 185 -2.50 26.21 12.56
N LYS A 186 -3.74 26.64 12.25
CA LYS A 186 -4.02 27.74 11.33
C LYS A 186 -3.30 29.02 11.73
N ALA A 187 -3.34 29.40 13.01
CA ALA A 187 -2.67 30.62 13.51
C ALA A 187 -1.16 30.58 13.33
N TYR A 188 -0.51 29.45 13.64
CA TYR A 188 0.93 29.29 13.47
C TYR A 188 1.37 29.25 12.00
N LEU A 189 0.56 28.66 11.13
CA LEU A 189 0.82 28.63 9.69
C LEU A 189 0.72 30.03 9.07
N ILE A 190 -0.24 30.88 9.52
CA ILE A 190 -0.32 32.26 9.10
C ILE A 190 0.91 33.04 9.62
N GLU A 191 1.30 32.87 10.89
CA GLU A 191 2.49 33.50 11.44
C GLU A 191 3.77 33.14 10.67
N LEU A 192 3.89 31.88 10.22
CA LEU A 192 4.99 31.46 9.36
C LEU A 192 4.91 32.11 7.97
N LEU A 193 3.76 32.10 7.33
CA LEU A 193 3.58 32.64 5.98
C LEU A 193 3.75 34.15 5.92
N ASP A 194 3.44 34.89 7.00
CA ASP A 194 3.73 36.33 7.09
C ASP A 194 5.25 36.62 7.10
N ARG A 195 6.07 35.66 7.50
CA ARG A 195 7.54 35.72 7.47
C ARG A 195 8.13 35.13 6.19
N GLN A 196 7.58 34.01 5.75
CA GLN A 196 8.04 33.21 4.61
C GLN A 196 6.87 32.91 3.66
N PRO A 197 6.42 33.88 2.87
CA PRO A 197 5.23 33.76 2.04
C PRO A 197 5.34 32.71 0.93
N ASP A 198 6.55 32.23 0.65
CA ASP A 198 6.81 31.24 -0.41
C ASP A 198 6.81 29.79 0.09
N SER A 199 6.62 29.53 1.38
CA SER A 199 6.53 28.17 1.93
C SER A 199 5.31 27.43 1.39
N LEU A 200 5.53 26.53 0.44
CA LEU A 200 4.48 25.72 -0.18
C LEU A 200 3.87 24.73 0.83
N THR A 201 4.71 24.14 1.69
CA THR A 201 4.25 23.27 2.77
C THR A 201 3.29 23.97 3.70
N ALA A 202 3.62 25.21 4.13
CA ALA A 202 2.75 25.99 5.00
C ALA A 202 1.44 26.39 4.31
N LYS A 203 1.49 26.75 3.02
CA LYS A 203 0.26 27.03 2.24
C LYS A 203 -0.66 25.83 2.20
N TRP A 204 -0.14 24.65 1.88
CA TRP A 204 -0.93 23.42 1.85
C TRP A 204 -1.61 23.15 3.20
N LEU A 205 -0.80 23.06 4.27
CA LEU A 205 -1.31 22.77 5.61
C LEU A 205 -2.30 23.83 6.12
N LEU A 206 -2.13 25.10 5.74
CA LEU A 206 -3.07 26.19 6.07
C LEU A 206 -4.45 25.95 5.43
N ASN A 207 -4.49 25.55 4.14
CA ASN A 207 -5.74 25.26 3.47
C ASN A 207 -6.43 24.04 4.06
N VAL A 208 -5.68 22.96 4.38
CA VAL A 208 -6.22 21.79 5.09
C VAL A 208 -6.76 22.19 6.47
N ALA A 209 -6.02 22.98 7.28
CA ALA A 209 -6.47 23.44 8.58
C ALA A 209 -7.76 24.29 8.47
N ALA A 210 -7.88 25.13 7.45
CA ALA A 210 -9.09 25.92 7.21
C ALA A 210 -10.28 25.03 6.80
N MET A 211 -10.05 23.97 6.04
CA MET A 211 -11.10 22.99 5.70
C MET A 211 -11.62 22.28 6.95
N THR A 212 -10.72 21.83 7.85
CA THR A 212 -11.15 21.17 9.11
C THR A 212 -11.98 22.09 10.01
N LEU A 213 -11.85 23.42 9.86
CA LEU A 213 -12.65 24.41 10.59
C LEU A 213 -13.98 24.76 9.89
N GLY A 214 -14.15 24.34 8.62
CA GLY A 214 -15.26 24.76 7.76
C GLY A 214 -15.10 26.23 7.30
N GLU A 215 -13.88 26.73 7.23
CA GLU A 215 -13.57 28.14 6.90
C GLU A 215 -12.89 28.30 5.53
N HIS A 216 -12.62 27.22 4.82
CA HIS A 216 -12.12 27.30 3.45
C HIS A 216 -13.28 27.58 2.47
N PRO A 217 -13.14 28.50 1.49
CA PRO A 217 -11.96 29.33 1.17
C PRO A 217 -11.89 30.64 1.95
N ASP A 218 -13.00 31.15 2.51
CA ASP A 218 -13.17 32.53 3.01
C ASP A 218 -12.25 32.86 4.20
N GLY A 219 -11.91 31.85 5.01
CA GLY A 219 -11.05 31.99 6.19
C GLY A 219 -9.55 31.89 5.91
N VAL A 220 -9.12 31.78 4.64
CA VAL A 220 -7.72 31.73 4.23
C VAL A 220 -7.34 33.08 3.60
N PRO A 221 -6.22 33.74 4.03
CA PRO A 221 -5.73 34.95 3.37
C PRO A 221 -5.50 34.70 1.88
N THR A 222 -5.99 35.60 1.00
CA THR A 222 -5.97 35.42 -0.47
C THR A 222 -4.56 35.14 -1.02
N ALA A 223 -3.51 35.66 -0.39
CA ALA A 223 -2.12 35.42 -0.81
C ALA A 223 -1.67 33.96 -0.60
N TYR A 224 -2.35 33.21 0.24
CA TYR A 224 -1.99 31.82 0.63
C TYR A 224 -3.07 30.82 0.25
N LEU A 225 -4.17 31.28 -0.35
CA LEU A 225 -5.31 30.45 -0.75
C LEU A 225 -4.95 29.56 -1.94
N ILE A 226 -5.25 28.26 -1.81
CA ILE A 226 -5.43 27.36 -2.92
C ILE A 226 -6.92 27.40 -3.29
N PRO A 227 -7.27 27.86 -4.49
CA PRO A 227 -8.69 28.01 -4.89
C PRO A 227 -9.45 26.67 -4.81
N ALA A 228 -10.71 26.73 -4.38
CA ALA A 228 -11.56 25.55 -4.22
C ALA A 228 -11.71 24.73 -5.51
N GLU A 229 -11.71 25.41 -6.65
CA GLU A 229 -11.82 24.82 -7.99
C GLU A 229 -10.65 23.88 -8.33
N ARG A 230 -9.53 24.02 -7.61
CA ARG A 230 -8.37 23.12 -7.76
C ARG A 230 -8.55 21.77 -7.10
N PHE A 231 -9.56 21.65 -6.23
CA PHE A 231 -9.90 20.43 -5.51
C PHE A 231 -11.11 19.70 -6.12
N GLU A 232 -11.72 20.28 -7.16
CA GLU A 232 -12.82 19.66 -7.87
C GLU A 232 -12.32 18.52 -8.77
N SER A 233 -13.16 17.51 -8.93
CA SER A 233 -12.92 16.44 -9.87
C SER A 233 -13.04 16.89 -11.32
N ASP A 234 -12.41 16.15 -12.23
CA ASP A 234 -12.49 16.42 -13.67
C ASP A 234 -13.91 16.21 -14.23
N GLU A 235 -14.73 15.41 -13.53
CA GLU A 235 -16.11 15.08 -13.90
C GLU A 235 -16.94 14.69 -12.68
N ASP A 236 -18.27 14.65 -12.87
CA ASP A 236 -19.19 14.10 -11.87
C ASP A 236 -19.02 12.58 -11.76
N PHE A 237 -19.05 12.06 -10.53
CA PHE A 237 -18.96 10.64 -10.24
C PHE A 237 -19.82 10.32 -9.02
N PRO A 238 -20.45 9.14 -8.94
CA PRO A 238 -21.24 8.75 -7.78
C PRO A 238 -20.43 8.73 -6.48
N VAL A 239 -21.10 9.03 -5.37
CA VAL A 239 -20.48 9.06 -4.04
C VAL A 239 -20.39 7.66 -3.46
N PHE A 240 -19.20 7.23 -3.11
CA PHE A 240 -18.94 5.99 -2.38
C PHE A 240 -19.07 6.24 -0.87
N GLN A 241 -19.70 5.34 -0.15
CA GLN A 241 -19.89 5.46 1.28
C GLN A 241 -18.90 4.59 2.05
N ASN A 242 -18.23 5.14 3.05
CA ASN A 242 -17.41 4.35 3.96
C ASN A 242 -18.31 3.61 4.96
N ILE A 243 -18.42 2.29 4.81
CA ILE A 243 -19.25 1.41 5.64
C ILE A 243 -18.43 0.47 6.55
N ALA A 244 -17.10 0.65 6.63
CA ALA A 244 -16.22 -0.23 7.41
C ALA A 244 -16.66 -0.37 8.87
N LYS A 245 -17.08 0.73 9.49
CA LYS A 245 -17.56 0.76 10.87
C LYS A 245 -18.86 -0.01 11.08
N GLU A 246 -19.77 0.07 10.13
CA GLU A 246 -21.05 -0.64 10.16
C GLU A 246 -20.84 -2.15 10.07
N LEU A 247 -19.87 -2.56 9.27
CA LEU A 247 -19.45 -3.95 9.09
C LEU A 247 -18.43 -4.42 10.15
N LYS A 248 -17.96 -3.53 11.04
CA LYS A 248 -16.99 -3.82 12.11
C LYS A 248 -15.63 -4.31 11.62
N VAL A 249 -15.23 -3.83 10.46
CA VAL A 249 -13.92 -4.11 9.86
C VAL A 249 -12.97 -2.91 9.97
N ASP A 250 -13.39 -1.85 10.64
CA ASP A 250 -12.69 -0.59 10.91
C ASP A 250 -11.58 -0.74 11.97
N THR A 251 -10.73 -1.75 11.84
CA THR A 251 -9.65 -1.98 12.82
C THR A 251 -8.59 -0.90 12.75
N LEU A 252 -8.19 -0.40 13.93
CA LEU A 252 -7.14 0.60 14.07
C LEU A 252 -5.76 -0.07 13.97
N GLY A 253 -4.93 0.37 13.04
CA GLY A 253 -3.57 -0.16 12.83
C GLY A 253 -2.64 0.86 12.19
N CYS A 254 -1.35 0.51 12.09
CA CYS A 254 -0.43 1.15 11.17
C CYS A 254 -0.67 0.61 9.75
N CYS A 255 0.05 1.14 8.75
CA CYS A 255 -0.07 0.63 7.38
C CYS A 255 0.18 -0.88 7.28
N GLY A 256 -0.39 -1.51 6.27
CA GLY A 256 -0.25 -2.96 6.03
C GLY A 256 -0.74 -3.37 4.64
N GLY A 257 -0.84 -4.65 4.40
CA GLY A 257 -1.43 -5.22 3.20
C GLY A 257 -2.93 -5.45 3.37
N SER A 258 -3.65 -5.36 2.26
CA SER A 258 -5.05 -5.76 2.09
C SER A 258 -5.10 -6.90 1.08
N LEU A 259 -5.82 -7.96 1.39
CA LEU A 259 -6.00 -9.12 0.51
C LEU A 259 -7.45 -9.57 0.58
N VAL A 260 -8.09 -9.71 -0.58
CA VAL A 260 -9.46 -10.20 -0.68
C VAL A 260 -9.46 -11.45 -1.56
N ASP A 261 -9.97 -12.56 -1.05
CA ASP A 261 -10.21 -13.79 -1.81
C ASP A 261 -11.19 -14.71 -1.04
N ASP A 262 -11.65 -15.77 -1.67
CA ASP A 262 -12.41 -16.86 -1.06
C ASP A 262 -11.43 -17.76 -0.27
N LEU A 263 -11.24 -17.45 1.02
CA LEU A 263 -10.21 -18.07 1.87
C LEU A 263 -10.70 -19.31 2.63
N ASP A 264 -12.02 -19.56 2.67
CA ASP A 264 -12.58 -20.73 3.34
C ASP A 264 -13.38 -21.66 2.41
N GLY A 265 -13.35 -21.37 1.10
CA GLY A 265 -13.89 -22.23 0.06
C GLY A 265 -15.43 -22.21 -0.01
N ASP A 266 -16.12 -21.25 0.62
CA ASP A 266 -17.57 -21.14 0.62
C ASP A 266 -18.13 -20.35 -0.58
N GLY A 267 -17.25 -19.65 -1.30
CA GLY A 267 -17.54 -18.89 -2.51
C GLY A 267 -17.74 -17.40 -2.29
N ASP A 268 -17.80 -16.93 -1.04
CA ASP A 268 -17.87 -15.51 -0.68
C ASP A 268 -16.46 -14.93 -0.51
N LEU A 269 -16.29 -13.62 -0.67
CA LEU A 269 -14.97 -13.00 -0.60
C LEU A 269 -14.65 -12.54 0.82
N ASP A 270 -13.63 -13.12 1.41
CA ASP A 270 -13.09 -12.76 2.73
C ASP A 270 -12.07 -11.64 2.62
N TRP A 271 -11.80 -10.93 3.72
CA TRP A 271 -10.81 -9.87 3.80
C TRP A 271 -9.73 -10.16 4.85
N MET A 272 -8.48 -10.30 4.40
CA MET A 272 -7.32 -10.40 5.28
C MET A 272 -6.52 -9.09 5.26
N VAL A 273 -6.15 -8.58 6.44
CA VAL A 273 -5.33 -7.39 6.58
C VAL A 273 -4.14 -7.65 7.49
N SER A 274 -3.01 -7.02 7.18
CA SER A 274 -1.84 -7.00 8.06
C SER A 274 -1.65 -5.61 8.67
N ASP A 275 -0.80 -5.54 9.69
CA ASP A 275 -0.38 -4.28 10.32
C ASP A 275 1.15 -4.30 10.42
N TRP A 276 1.79 -3.29 9.86
CA TRP A 276 3.25 -3.20 9.79
C TRP A 276 3.94 -3.11 11.16
N ALA A 277 3.22 -2.62 12.18
CA ALA A 277 3.78 -2.54 13.53
C ALA A 277 4.23 -3.93 14.02
N PRO A 278 5.41 -4.07 14.65
CA PRO A 278 5.87 -5.36 15.19
C PRO A 278 4.93 -6.00 16.23
N SER A 279 3.95 -5.26 16.69
CA SER A 279 2.88 -5.74 17.58
C SER A 279 1.52 -5.84 16.90
N GLY A 280 1.43 -5.44 15.63
CA GLY A 280 0.20 -5.47 14.84
C GLY A 280 -0.19 -6.90 14.49
N GLN A 281 -1.43 -7.27 14.79
CA GLN A 281 -1.97 -8.61 14.55
C GLN A 281 -2.47 -8.73 13.11
N LEU A 282 -2.01 -9.73 12.37
CA LEU A 282 -2.64 -10.17 11.13
C LEU A 282 -4.08 -10.58 11.42
N ARG A 283 -5.06 -10.10 10.63
CA ARG A 283 -6.49 -10.34 10.86
C ARG A 283 -7.15 -10.96 9.65
N LEU A 284 -8.14 -11.81 9.92
CA LEU A 284 -9.03 -12.37 8.92
C LEU A 284 -10.48 -12.04 9.29
N PHE A 285 -11.15 -11.37 8.36
CA PHE A 285 -12.58 -11.10 8.39
C PHE A 285 -13.26 -12.02 7.38
N ARG A 286 -13.99 -13.04 7.86
CA ARG A 286 -14.79 -13.90 7.01
C ARG A 286 -16.10 -13.23 6.65
N ASN A 287 -16.45 -13.28 5.38
CA ASN A 287 -17.75 -12.87 4.88
C ASN A 287 -18.82 -13.90 5.28
N ASP A 288 -20.01 -13.45 5.63
CA ASP A 288 -21.12 -14.33 6.05
C ASP A 288 -22.11 -14.63 4.90
N GLY A 289 -21.79 -14.23 3.67
CA GLY A 289 -22.63 -14.37 2.48
C GLY A 289 -23.90 -13.52 2.49
N ASN A 290 -24.05 -12.65 3.49
CA ASN A 290 -25.22 -11.76 3.62
C ASN A 290 -24.83 -10.28 3.69
N GLY A 291 -23.57 -9.98 3.37
CA GLY A 291 -22.99 -8.63 3.40
C GLY A 291 -22.45 -8.21 4.76
N GLY A 292 -22.15 -9.16 5.67
CA GLY A 292 -21.50 -8.95 6.95
C GLY A 292 -20.16 -9.66 7.06
N PHE A 293 -19.34 -9.25 8.02
CA PHE A 293 -18.04 -9.88 8.31
C PHE A 293 -17.94 -10.34 9.77
N GLU A 294 -17.22 -11.43 10.01
CA GLU A 294 -16.83 -11.91 11.32
C GLU A 294 -15.30 -11.96 11.46
N ASP A 295 -14.74 -11.36 12.53
CA ASP A 295 -13.30 -11.51 12.84
C ASP A 295 -13.02 -12.93 13.36
N THR A 296 -12.42 -13.74 12.51
CA THR A 296 -12.08 -15.15 12.80
C THR A 296 -10.60 -15.37 13.07
N THR A 297 -9.84 -14.30 13.29
CA THR A 297 -8.37 -14.31 13.45
C THR A 297 -7.85 -15.39 14.41
N GLU A 298 -8.47 -15.56 15.59
CA GLU A 298 -8.03 -16.57 16.58
C GLU A 298 -8.38 -17.99 16.14
N GLN A 299 -9.55 -18.16 15.55
CA GLN A 299 -10.07 -19.45 15.08
C GLN A 299 -9.26 -19.96 13.89
N SER A 300 -8.83 -19.06 13.03
CA SER A 300 -8.06 -19.35 11.81
C SER A 300 -6.56 -19.57 12.02
N GLY A 301 -6.10 -19.73 13.27
CA GLY A 301 -4.68 -20.00 13.55
C GLY A 301 -3.74 -18.80 13.42
N LEU A 302 -4.24 -17.60 13.18
CA LEU A 302 -3.42 -16.40 12.91
C LEU A 302 -2.91 -15.71 14.18
N LYS A 303 -3.38 -16.12 15.37
CA LYS A 303 -3.00 -15.49 16.63
C LYS A 303 -1.49 -15.55 16.89
N GLY A 304 -0.88 -14.38 17.08
CA GLY A 304 0.56 -14.26 17.34
C GLY A 304 1.41 -14.13 16.10
N LEU A 305 0.83 -14.20 14.91
CA LEU A 305 1.46 -13.80 13.66
C LEU A 305 1.37 -12.28 13.54
N PHE A 306 2.43 -11.60 13.94
CA PHE A 306 2.51 -10.14 14.01
C PHE A 306 3.27 -9.55 12.84
N GLY A 307 3.00 -8.26 12.58
CA GLY A 307 3.67 -7.49 11.54
C GLY A 307 3.21 -7.89 10.15
N GLY A 308 3.71 -7.20 9.16
CA GLY A 308 3.44 -7.43 7.74
C GLY A 308 3.10 -6.13 7.04
N LEU A 309 3.82 -5.84 5.96
CA LEU A 309 3.57 -4.65 5.16
C LEU A 309 2.75 -4.97 3.93
N ASN A 310 2.85 -6.20 3.42
CA ASN A 310 2.14 -6.62 2.21
C ASN A 310 1.69 -8.07 2.32
N LEU A 311 0.60 -8.39 1.63
CA LEU A 311 -0.02 -9.70 1.51
C LEU A 311 -0.18 -10.04 0.03
N VAL A 312 0.13 -11.29 -0.34
CA VAL A 312 -0.07 -11.81 -1.71
C VAL A 312 -0.54 -13.25 -1.63
N GLN A 313 -1.62 -13.58 -2.33
CA GLN A 313 -2.17 -14.94 -2.34
C GLN A 313 -1.72 -15.77 -3.55
N ALA A 314 -1.72 -17.08 -3.36
CA ALA A 314 -1.63 -18.11 -4.39
C ALA A 314 -1.92 -19.48 -3.78
N ASP A 315 -2.35 -20.45 -4.56
CA ASP A 315 -2.33 -21.87 -4.23
C ASP A 315 -0.93 -22.41 -4.66
N TYR A 316 0.05 -22.33 -3.73
CA TYR A 316 1.46 -22.59 -4.07
C TYR A 316 1.79 -24.07 -4.19
N ASP A 317 1.00 -24.96 -3.58
CA ASP A 317 1.21 -26.41 -3.59
C ASP A 317 0.17 -27.18 -4.42
N ASN A 318 -0.67 -26.43 -5.15
CA ASN A 318 -1.69 -26.96 -6.08
C ASN A 318 -2.74 -27.88 -5.41
N ASP A 319 -3.04 -27.67 -4.11
CA ASP A 319 -4.05 -28.47 -3.39
C ASP A 319 -5.49 -27.96 -3.60
N GLY A 320 -5.67 -26.75 -4.09
CA GLY A 320 -6.95 -26.10 -4.42
C GLY A 320 -7.36 -25.01 -3.47
N ASP A 321 -6.59 -24.79 -2.40
CA ASP A 321 -6.86 -23.83 -1.35
C ASP A 321 -5.96 -22.60 -1.51
N VAL A 322 -6.45 -21.43 -1.17
CA VAL A 322 -5.69 -20.17 -1.36
C VAL A 322 -4.81 -19.90 -0.17
N ASP A 323 -3.49 -19.92 -0.38
CA ASP A 323 -2.46 -19.63 0.61
C ASP A 323 -2.06 -18.16 0.61
N VAL A 324 -1.39 -17.71 1.69
CA VAL A 324 -1.05 -16.31 1.86
C VAL A 324 0.43 -16.11 2.20
N LEU A 325 1.12 -15.30 1.40
CA LEU A 325 2.46 -14.79 1.71
C LEU A 325 2.37 -13.46 2.44
N VAL A 326 3.03 -13.36 3.62
CA VAL A 326 3.14 -12.12 4.41
C VAL A 326 4.57 -11.60 4.34
N LEU A 327 4.78 -10.39 3.84
CA LEU A 327 6.09 -9.77 3.69
C LEU A 327 6.39 -8.80 4.84
N ARG A 328 7.62 -8.86 5.39
CA ARG A 328 8.01 -8.13 6.61
C ARG A 328 9.36 -7.42 6.48
N GLY A 329 9.62 -6.53 7.44
CA GLY A 329 10.92 -5.88 7.63
C GLY A 329 11.18 -4.64 6.79
N ALA A 330 10.29 -4.29 5.87
CA ALA A 330 10.39 -3.09 5.05
C ALA A 330 10.61 -1.81 5.88
N TRP A 331 11.26 -0.82 5.27
CA TRP A 331 11.61 0.51 5.80
C TRP A 331 12.61 0.51 6.94
N LEU A 332 13.02 -0.66 7.42
CA LEU A 332 14.01 -0.81 8.49
C LEU A 332 15.43 -1.05 7.96
N GLY A 333 15.60 -1.19 6.63
CA GLY A 333 16.89 -1.48 6.02
C GLY A 333 17.56 -2.70 6.64
N ASP A 334 18.84 -2.59 7.02
CA ASP A 334 19.59 -3.71 7.60
C ASP A 334 19.04 -4.19 8.96
N ALA A 335 18.21 -3.40 9.64
CA ALA A 335 17.52 -3.81 10.88
C ALA A 335 16.23 -4.59 10.62
N GLY A 336 15.74 -4.61 9.39
CA GLY A 336 14.49 -5.27 8.97
C GLY A 336 14.64 -6.73 8.60
N GLN A 337 15.61 -7.46 9.17
CA GLN A 337 15.79 -8.89 8.92
C GLN A 337 14.72 -9.71 9.67
N TYR A 338 13.47 -9.50 9.28
CA TYR A 338 12.31 -10.18 9.84
C TYR A 338 11.89 -11.35 8.93
N PRO A 339 11.43 -12.48 9.51
CA PRO A 339 10.96 -13.59 8.69
C PRO A 339 9.66 -13.26 7.97
N ASN A 340 9.59 -13.57 6.67
CA ASN A 340 8.33 -13.62 5.94
C ASN A 340 7.56 -14.88 6.32
N SER A 341 6.24 -14.87 6.21
CA SER A 341 5.39 -16.03 6.42
C SER A 341 4.81 -16.54 5.11
N LEU A 342 4.90 -17.84 4.86
CA LEU A 342 4.01 -18.54 3.95
C LEU A 342 2.99 -19.28 4.81
N LEU A 343 1.75 -18.87 4.71
CA LEU A 343 0.59 -19.38 5.46
C LEU A 343 -0.15 -20.37 4.57
N GLN A 344 0.01 -21.66 4.84
CA GLN A 344 -0.72 -22.73 4.18
C GLN A 344 -2.14 -22.78 4.73
N ASN A 345 -3.13 -22.79 3.86
CA ASN A 345 -4.55 -22.93 4.13
C ASN A 345 -4.94 -24.41 4.14
N ASP A 346 -5.95 -24.81 4.87
CA ASP A 346 -6.49 -26.17 4.88
C ASP A 346 -7.85 -26.31 4.16
N GLY A 347 -8.25 -25.25 3.44
CA GLY A 347 -9.49 -25.17 2.68
C GLY A 347 -10.73 -24.78 3.50
N ASP A 348 -10.63 -24.77 4.82
CA ASP A 348 -11.67 -24.29 5.74
C ASP A 348 -11.29 -22.91 6.35
N GLY A 349 -10.26 -22.22 5.78
CA GLY A 349 -9.74 -20.93 6.22
C GLY A 349 -8.95 -21.01 7.53
N ASN A 350 -8.34 -22.16 7.84
CA ASN A 350 -7.39 -22.27 8.94
C ASN A 350 -5.97 -22.28 8.37
N PHE A 351 -5.11 -21.44 8.92
CA PHE A 351 -3.77 -21.20 8.41
C PHE A 351 -2.68 -21.75 9.32
N ARG A 352 -1.66 -22.34 8.72
CA ARG A 352 -0.43 -22.78 9.37
C ARG A 352 0.77 -22.16 8.68
N ASP A 353 1.66 -21.52 9.42
CA ASP A 353 2.92 -21.02 8.86
C ASP A 353 3.87 -22.18 8.58
N VAL A 354 4.26 -22.32 7.30
CA VAL A 354 5.15 -23.40 6.80
C VAL A 354 6.51 -22.87 6.33
N SER A 355 6.82 -21.61 6.53
CA SER A 355 7.99 -20.92 5.95
C SER A 355 9.32 -21.61 6.20
N PHE A 356 9.51 -22.22 7.38
CA PHE A 356 10.74 -22.93 7.72
C PHE A 356 10.80 -24.37 7.17
N GLU A 357 9.67 -24.89 6.67
CA GLU A 357 9.57 -26.22 6.07
C GLU A 357 9.80 -26.16 4.55
N VAL A 358 9.33 -25.08 3.90
CA VAL A 358 9.33 -24.94 2.43
C VAL A 358 10.66 -24.46 1.84
N GLY A 359 11.68 -24.17 2.65
CA GLY A 359 13.02 -23.81 2.17
C GLY A 359 13.29 -22.31 2.04
N PHE A 360 12.45 -21.43 2.60
CA PHE A 360 12.77 -19.99 2.68
C PHE A 360 13.96 -19.71 3.60
N GLY A 361 14.36 -20.72 4.39
CA GLY A 361 15.59 -20.73 5.17
C GLY A 361 15.57 -19.83 6.39
N ASP A 362 16.77 -19.66 6.98
CA ASP A 362 16.96 -18.80 8.16
C ASP A 362 17.54 -17.43 7.79
N GLN A 363 17.66 -17.11 6.49
CA GLN A 363 18.13 -15.81 6.03
C GLN A 363 16.92 -14.91 5.75
N HIS A 364 16.85 -13.81 6.47
CA HIS A 364 15.78 -12.84 6.37
C HIS A 364 16.32 -11.50 5.91
N PHE A 365 15.53 -10.78 5.13
CA PHE A 365 15.86 -9.47 4.58
C PHE A 365 14.69 -8.52 4.81
N ALA A 366 14.94 -7.22 4.70
CA ALA A 366 13.88 -6.22 4.65
C ALA A 366 13.13 -6.35 3.32
N THR A 367 11.91 -6.88 3.37
CA THR A 367 11.07 -7.14 2.19
C THR A 367 9.77 -6.36 2.26
N GLN A 368 9.28 -5.92 1.12
CA GLN A 368 7.98 -5.25 1.02
C GLN A 368 7.15 -5.67 -0.17
N THR A 369 7.72 -6.42 -1.12
CA THR A 369 7.05 -6.80 -2.36
C THR A 369 7.45 -8.21 -2.77
N GLY A 370 6.49 -8.93 -3.33
CA GLY A 370 6.69 -10.26 -3.90
C GLY A 370 5.54 -10.58 -4.84
N ALA A 371 5.76 -11.45 -5.81
CA ALA A 371 4.74 -11.86 -6.76
C ALA A 371 4.95 -13.29 -7.23
N TRP A 372 3.85 -13.98 -7.47
CA TRP A 372 3.78 -15.35 -7.93
C TRP A 372 3.63 -15.43 -9.45
N ALA A 373 4.31 -16.39 -10.07
CA ALA A 373 4.11 -16.76 -11.47
C ALA A 373 4.66 -18.17 -11.74
N ASP A 374 4.11 -18.88 -12.70
CA ASP A 374 4.68 -20.09 -13.32
C ASP A 374 5.64 -19.60 -14.43
N PHE A 375 6.91 -19.23 -14.05
CA PHE A 375 7.80 -18.53 -14.99
C PHE A 375 8.38 -19.45 -16.06
N ASP A 376 8.43 -20.77 -15.84
CA ASP A 376 8.95 -21.74 -16.79
C ASP A 376 7.89 -22.64 -17.43
N ASN A 377 6.63 -22.40 -17.09
CA ASN A 377 5.44 -23.10 -17.58
C ASN A 377 5.44 -24.61 -17.25
N ASP A 378 5.90 -24.98 -16.05
CA ASP A 378 5.87 -26.37 -15.56
C ASP A 378 4.59 -26.71 -14.79
N GLY A 379 3.78 -25.71 -14.43
CA GLY A 379 2.51 -25.84 -13.73
C GLY A 379 2.57 -25.58 -12.23
N ASP A 380 3.75 -25.31 -11.69
CA ASP A 380 3.97 -24.94 -10.30
C ASP A 380 4.22 -23.43 -10.20
N LEU A 381 3.75 -22.79 -9.12
CA LEU A 381 3.93 -21.35 -8.93
C LEU A 381 5.26 -21.05 -8.25
N ASP A 382 6.03 -20.19 -8.89
CA ASP A 382 7.30 -19.65 -8.41
C ASP A 382 7.12 -18.28 -7.78
N LEU A 383 8.06 -17.88 -6.91
CA LEU A 383 7.97 -16.65 -6.15
C LEU A 383 9.17 -15.75 -6.35
N TYR A 384 8.96 -14.52 -6.82
CA TYR A 384 10.01 -13.51 -6.75
C TYR A 384 9.76 -12.54 -5.57
N ILE A 385 10.81 -12.31 -4.75
CA ILE A 385 10.78 -11.39 -3.61
C ILE A 385 11.77 -10.24 -3.84
N GLY A 386 11.26 -9.02 -3.79
CA GLY A 386 12.03 -7.79 -3.85
C GLY A 386 12.56 -7.37 -2.48
N ASN A 387 13.87 -7.16 -2.36
CA ASN A 387 14.53 -6.76 -1.12
C ASN A 387 14.97 -5.28 -1.17
N GLU A 388 15.08 -4.63 -0.01
CA GLU A 388 15.52 -3.24 0.09
C GLU A 388 17.05 -3.08 0.04
N THR A 389 17.77 -3.87 0.82
CA THR A 389 19.22 -3.72 1.03
C THR A 389 20.03 -4.95 0.64
N ALA A 390 19.38 -5.98 0.14
CA ALA A 390 19.98 -7.23 -0.32
C ALA A 390 19.56 -7.55 -1.74
N ALA A 391 20.24 -8.49 -2.39
CA ALA A 391 19.81 -9.02 -3.67
C ALA A 391 18.40 -9.61 -3.57
N SER A 392 17.54 -9.28 -4.54
CA SER A 392 16.22 -9.90 -4.67
C SER A 392 16.34 -11.39 -4.96
N GLN A 393 15.30 -12.14 -4.67
CA GLN A 393 15.31 -13.61 -4.69
C GLN A 393 14.25 -14.13 -5.66
N LEU A 394 14.60 -15.13 -6.45
CA LEU A 394 13.66 -15.95 -7.23
C LEU A 394 13.67 -17.37 -6.65
N PHE A 395 12.55 -17.75 -6.08
CA PHE A 395 12.32 -19.08 -5.51
C PHE A 395 11.58 -19.95 -6.52
N GLU A 396 12.29 -20.89 -7.13
CA GLU A 396 11.72 -21.92 -8.01
C GLU A 396 11.05 -22.99 -7.14
N ASN A 397 9.77 -23.28 -7.40
CA ASN A 397 9.05 -24.38 -6.78
C ASN A 397 9.59 -25.71 -7.31
N GLN A 398 9.79 -26.69 -6.44
CA GLN A 398 10.37 -27.99 -6.83
C GLN A 398 9.28 -29.05 -7.07
N GLY A 399 8.00 -28.67 -7.03
CA GLY A 399 6.87 -29.60 -7.19
C GLY A 399 6.65 -30.57 -6.01
N ASP A 400 7.40 -30.39 -4.92
CA ASP A 400 7.26 -31.18 -3.69
C ASP A 400 6.91 -30.33 -2.46
N GLY A 401 6.46 -29.10 -2.69
CA GLY A 401 6.14 -28.10 -1.66
C GLY A 401 7.36 -27.37 -1.11
N THR A 402 8.55 -27.53 -1.71
CA THR A 402 9.77 -26.81 -1.30
C THR A 402 10.26 -25.87 -2.40
N PHE A 403 11.03 -24.87 -2.00
CA PHE A 403 11.54 -23.83 -2.89
C PHE A 403 13.07 -23.76 -2.89
N ARG A 404 13.63 -23.39 -4.04
CA ARG A 404 15.06 -23.18 -4.22
C ARG A 404 15.32 -21.78 -4.80
N ASN A 405 16.11 -20.96 -4.13
CA ASN A 405 16.52 -19.66 -4.67
C ASN A 405 17.48 -19.82 -5.85
N ILE A 406 17.04 -19.38 -7.04
CA ILE A 406 17.79 -19.46 -8.30
C ILE A 406 18.11 -18.08 -8.89
N ALA A 407 17.83 -16.96 -8.21
CA ALA A 407 17.96 -15.61 -8.77
C ALA A 407 19.30 -15.34 -9.47
N ALA A 408 20.42 -15.79 -8.87
CA ALA A 408 21.74 -15.63 -9.46
C ALA A 408 21.91 -16.45 -10.76
N ALA A 409 21.39 -17.67 -10.79
CA ALA A 409 21.48 -18.56 -11.97
C ALA A 409 20.55 -18.07 -13.09
N ALA A 410 19.37 -17.57 -12.72
CA ALA A 410 18.39 -17.00 -13.65
C ALA A 410 18.78 -15.60 -14.17
N GLY A 411 19.74 -14.91 -13.52
CA GLY A 411 20.19 -13.58 -13.92
C GLY A 411 19.26 -12.44 -13.51
N VAL A 412 18.46 -12.66 -12.45
CA VAL A 412 17.47 -11.68 -11.95
C VAL A 412 17.79 -11.13 -10.56
N GLU A 413 19.03 -11.24 -10.11
CA GLU A 413 19.47 -10.57 -8.88
C GLU A 413 19.36 -9.04 -9.06
N ASN A 414 18.36 -8.43 -8.42
CA ASN A 414 18.25 -6.99 -8.32
C ASN A 414 18.87 -6.54 -6.99
N ASN A 415 19.98 -5.78 -7.07
CA ASN A 415 20.69 -5.25 -5.89
C ASN A 415 20.30 -3.79 -5.59
N ARG A 416 19.20 -3.30 -6.18
CA ARG A 416 18.66 -1.97 -5.97
C ARG A 416 17.55 -2.03 -4.92
N TYR A 417 17.13 -0.87 -4.44
CA TYR A 417 16.04 -0.77 -3.48
C TYR A 417 14.69 -1.09 -4.18
N ALA A 418 14.31 -2.37 -4.16
CA ALA A 418 13.08 -2.82 -4.83
C ALA A 418 11.83 -2.29 -4.12
N LYS A 419 10.84 -1.82 -4.88
CA LYS A 419 9.57 -1.29 -4.40
C LYS A 419 8.35 -2.06 -4.90
N ALA A 420 8.27 -2.38 -6.18
CA ALA A 420 7.27 -3.28 -6.71
C ALA A 420 7.92 -4.40 -7.52
N VAL A 421 7.26 -5.54 -7.52
CA VAL A 421 7.59 -6.72 -8.31
C VAL A 421 6.32 -7.18 -8.99
N VAL A 422 6.33 -7.28 -10.32
CA VAL A 422 5.15 -7.70 -11.08
C VAL A 422 5.55 -8.58 -12.25
N TRP A 423 4.74 -9.61 -12.48
CA TRP A 423 4.89 -10.51 -13.60
C TRP A 423 3.88 -10.19 -14.70
N GLY A 424 4.29 -10.36 -15.97
CA GLY A 424 3.39 -10.23 -17.11
C GLY A 424 4.07 -10.63 -18.39
N ASP A 425 3.37 -11.33 -19.27
CA ASP A 425 3.82 -11.70 -20.62
C ASP A 425 3.64 -10.49 -21.55
N PHE A 426 4.58 -9.52 -21.50
CA PHE A 426 4.45 -8.27 -22.26
C PHE A 426 4.70 -8.46 -23.76
N ASP A 427 5.47 -9.48 -24.18
CA ASP A 427 5.75 -9.74 -25.59
C ASP A 427 4.87 -10.86 -26.20
N SER A 428 3.92 -11.36 -25.41
CA SER A 428 2.89 -12.35 -25.81
C SER A 428 3.46 -13.68 -26.28
N ASP A 429 4.55 -14.12 -25.63
CA ASP A 429 5.22 -15.37 -25.95
C ASP A 429 4.87 -16.55 -25.02
N ARG A 430 3.96 -16.35 -24.06
CA ARG A 430 3.43 -17.24 -23.03
C ARG A 430 4.30 -17.36 -21.77
N PHE A 431 5.52 -16.88 -21.77
CA PHE A 431 6.40 -16.93 -20.62
C PHE A 431 6.37 -15.61 -19.90
N PRO A 432 5.97 -15.56 -18.63
CA PRO A 432 5.89 -14.29 -17.92
C PRO A 432 7.27 -13.63 -17.79
N ASP A 433 7.29 -12.33 -18.03
CA ASP A 433 8.41 -11.42 -17.84
C ASP A 433 8.28 -10.72 -16.48
N LEU A 434 9.40 -10.24 -15.95
CA LEU A 434 9.45 -9.67 -14.61
C LEU A 434 9.81 -8.18 -14.66
N TYR A 435 8.95 -7.32 -14.12
CA TYR A 435 9.30 -5.92 -13.87
C TYR A 435 9.58 -5.67 -12.40
N VAL A 436 10.64 -4.92 -12.10
CA VAL A 436 11.02 -4.51 -10.75
C VAL A 436 11.20 -2.99 -10.72
N SER A 437 10.33 -2.29 -9.99
CA SER A 437 10.51 -0.87 -9.73
C SER A 437 11.53 -0.64 -8.60
N ASN A 438 12.31 0.44 -8.69
CA ASN A 438 13.38 0.74 -7.75
C ASN A 438 13.31 2.19 -7.28
N LEU A 439 13.53 2.42 -5.99
CA LEU A 439 13.54 3.77 -5.44
C LEU A 439 14.93 4.40 -5.56
N GLY A 440 15.00 5.50 -6.31
CA GLY A 440 16.23 6.29 -6.47
C GLY A 440 17.25 5.71 -7.47
N GLU A 441 16.86 4.67 -8.22
CA GLU A 441 17.66 4.03 -9.26
C GLU A 441 16.75 3.58 -10.41
N GLU A 442 17.34 3.31 -11.59
CA GLU A 442 16.59 2.81 -12.76
C GLU A 442 15.83 1.51 -12.46
N ASN A 443 14.63 1.37 -12.99
CA ASN A 443 13.83 0.15 -12.94
C ASN A 443 14.41 -0.95 -13.83
N ARG A 444 13.93 -2.19 -13.64
CA ARG A 444 14.32 -3.36 -14.41
C ARG A 444 13.10 -3.98 -15.10
N LEU A 445 13.32 -4.42 -16.36
CA LEU A 445 12.41 -5.31 -17.06
C LEU A 445 13.23 -6.53 -17.52
N TYR A 446 13.01 -7.65 -16.89
CA TYR A 446 13.69 -8.90 -17.18
C TYR A 446 12.83 -9.73 -18.13
N ARG A 447 13.22 -9.78 -19.40
CA ARG A 447 12.54 -10.62 -20.39
C ARG A 447 12.95 -12.08 -20.24
N ASN A 448 11.98 -12.97 -20.13
CA ASN A 448 12.16 -14.41 -20.05
C ASN A 448 12.78 -14.97 -21.33
N GLN A 449 13.82 -15.80 -21.22
CA GLN A 449 14.51 -16.41 -22.37
C GLN A 449 13.99 -17.83 -22.68
N ARG A 450 12.98 -18.32 -21.94
CA ARG A 450 12.33 -19.64 -22.08
C ARG A 450 13.30 -20.83 -21.81
N ASP A 451 14.38 -20.58 -21.09
CA ASP A 451 15.40 -21.56 -20.72
C ASP A 451 15.76 -21.48 -19.23
N GLY A 452 14.89 -20.87 -18.43
CA GLY A 452 15.10 -20.62 -17.00
C GLY A 452 15.99 -19.40 -16.71
N THR A 453 16.35 -18.61 -17.72
CA THR A 453 17.15 -17.39 -17.57
C THR A 453 16.40 -16.15 -18.09
N PHE A 454 16.85 -14.98 -17.66
CA PHE A 454 16.25 -13.71 -18.06
C PHE A 454 17.30 -12.72 -18.55
N LYS A 455 16.86 -11.79 -19.41
CA LYS A 455 17.67 -10.68 -19.89
C LYS A 455 17.03 -9.35 -19.50
N ASP A 456 17.77 -8.48 -18.80
CA ASP A 456 17.33 -7.11 -18.57
C ASP A 456 17.23 -6.32 -19.88
N VAL A 457 16.04 -5.88 -20.22
CA VAL A 457 15.71 -5.12 -21.43
C VAL A 457 15.12 -3.74 -21.12
N ALA A 458 15.10 -3.29 -19.84
CA ALA A 458 14.48 -2.05 -19.44
C ALA A 458 14.98 -0.82 -20.24
N LEU A 459 16.30 -0.72 -20.42
CA LEU A 459 16.90 0.37 -21.19
C LEU A 459 16.54 0.27 -22.70
N GLU A 460 16.53 -0.93 -23.26
CA GLU A 460 16.16 -1.19 -24.66
C GLU A 460 14.70 -0.82 -24.93
N MET A 461 13.82 -1.13 -23.96
CA MET A 461 12.39 -0.87 -24.04
C MET A 461 11.99 0.54 -23.59
N GLY A 462 12.90 1.31 -22.99
CA GLY A 462 12.66 2.67 -22.53
C GLY A 462 11.84 2.78 -21.25
N VAL A 463 11.86 1.75 -20.38
CA VAL A 463 11.02 1.64 -19.15
C VAL A 463 11.84 1.72 -17.86
N THR A 464 12.96 2.43 -17.88
CA THR A 464 13.84 2.59 -16.71
C THR A 464 13.36 3.63 -15.69
N GLY A 465 12.37 4.43 -16.02
CA GLY A 465 11.78 5.47 -15.17
C GLY A 465 10.40 5.10 -14.63
N PRO A 466 9.83 5.98 -13.77
CA PRO A 466 10.50 7.09 -13.07
C PRO A 466 11.66 6.61 -12.19
N ILE A 467 12.62 7.50 -11.86
CA ILE A 467 13.77 7.10 -11.02
C ILE A 467 13.38 6.89 -9.56
N HIS A 468 12.43 7.67 -9.07
CA HIS A 468 11.83 7.44 -7.76
C HIS A 468 10.50 6.72 -7.96
N SER A 469 10.54 5.41 -8.19
CA SER A 469 9.31 4.64 -8.42
C SER A 469 8.89 3.82 -7.19
N PHE A 470 7.60 3.50 -7.13
CA PHE A 470 7.01 2.69 -6.08
C PHE A 470 6.01 1.70 -6.67
N PRO A 471 4.65 1.77 -6.49
CA PRO A 471 3.75 0.81 -7.11
C PRO A 471 3.93 0.70 -8.63
N ALA A 472 3.79 -0.50 -9.14
CA ALA A 472 3.75 -0.79 -10.57
C ALA A 472 2.88 -2.02 -10.83
N TRP A 473 2.29 -2.12 -12.03
CA TRP A 473 1.54 -3.31 -12.45
C TRP A 473 1.45 -3.40 -13.97
N PHE A 474 1.25 -4.64 -14.47
CA PHE A 474 0.83 -4.91 -15.83
C PHE A 474 -0.70 -4.98 -15.91
N TRP A 475 -1.29 -4.38 -16.92
CA TRP A 475 -2.73 -4.39 -17.22
C TRP A 475 -3.00 -4.10 -18.69
N ASP A 476 -4.22 -4.27 -19.15
CA ASP A 476 -4.67 -3.86 -20.47
C ASP A 476 -5.66 -2.69 -20.29
N TYR A 477 -5.11 -1.46 -20.09
CA TYR A 477 -5.94 -0.30 -19.77
C TYR A 477 -6.85 0.12 -20.92
N ASN A 478 -6.47 -0.21 -22.17
CA ASN A 478 -7.17 0.21 -23.39
C ASN A 478 -7.94 -0.91 -24.08
N GLN A 479 -7.92 -2.12 -23.52
CA GLN A 479 -8.62 -3.31 -23.97
C GLN A 479 -8.25 -3.74 -25.41
N ASP A 480 -6.95 -3.61 -25.74
CA ASP A 480 -6.42 -4.00 -27.05
C ASP A 480 -5.83 -5.44 -27.09
N GLY A 481 -5.83 -6.13 -25.96
CA GLY A 481 -5.37 -7.51 -25.79
C GLY A 481 -3.88 -7.66 -25.54
N ARG A 482 -3.17 -6.57 -25.20
CA ARG A 482 -1.77 -6.54 -24.81
C ARG A 482 -1.61 -5.95 -23.42
N LEU A 483 -0.64 -6.46 -22.68
CA LEU A 483 -0.30 -5.91 -21.37
C LEU A 483 0.50 -4.61 -21.52
N ASP A 484 -0.04 -3.53 -20.98
CA ASP A 484 0.60 -2.26 -20.74
C ASP A 484 1.23 -2.23 -19.34
N LEU A 485 2.08 -1.25 -19.06
CA LEU A 485 2.77 -1.15 -17.76
C LEU A 485 2.55 0.24 -17.16
N PHE A 486 1.95 0.27 -15.94
CA PHE A 486 1.90 1.47 -15.11
C PHE A 486 3.03 1.45 -14.08
N VAL A 487 3.67 2.60 -13.86
CA VAL A 487 4.70 2.79 -12.83
C VAL A 487 4.53 4.15 -12.18
N SER A 488 4.28 4.16 -10.88
CA SER A 488 4.09 5.43 -10.17
C SER A 488 5.40 6.12 -9.82
N SER A 489 5.33 7.45 -9.70
CA SER A 489 6.41 8.29 -9.20
C SER A 489 6.29 8.51 -7.68
N TYR A 490 7.42 8.42 -6.97
CA TYR A 490 7.49 8.53 -5.52
C TYR A 490 8.59 9.50 -5.05
N LEU A 491 8.68 10.67 -5.66
CA LEU A 491 9.54 11.74 -5.12
C LEU A 491 8.76 12.46 -4.00
N VAL A 492 9.02 12.06 -2.75
CA VAL A 492 8.24 12.49 -1.60
C VAL A 492 8.44 13.95 -1.20
N GLY A 493 7.37 14.58 -0.76
CA GLY A 493 7.35 15.91 -0.18
C GLY A 493 6.06 16.67 -0.46
N ILE A 494 5.39 17.09 0.60
CA ILE A 494 4.09 17.81 0.50
C ILE A 494 4.20 19.12 -0.29
N LYS A 495 5.39 19.73 -0.38
CA LYS A 495 5.65 20.91 -1.21
C LYS A 495 5.37 20.66 -2.70
N HIS A 496 5.60 19.44 -3.18
CA HIS A 496 5.35 19.08 -4.59
C HIS A 496 3.84 18.96 -4.84
N VAL A 497 3.09 18.39 -3.90
CA VAL A 497 1.63 18.34 -3.95
C VAL A 497 1.04 19.74 -3.94
N ALA A 498 1.53 20.61 -3.05
CA ALA A 498 1.09 22.02 -3.00
C ALA A 498 1.40 22.76 -4.32
N ALA A 499 2.57 22.52 -4.91
CA ALA A 499 2.96 23.13 -6.18
C ALA A 499 2.05 22.69 -7.32
N ASP A 500 1.73 21.39 -7.38
CA ASP A 500 0.82 20.81 -8.37
C ASP A 500 -0.58 21.45 -8.28
N TYR A 501 -1.20 21.47 -7.10
CA TYR A 501 -2.50 22.14 -6.90
C TYR A 501 -2.48 23.66 -7.20
N LEU A 502 -1.35 24.33 -7.03
CA LEU A 502 -1.18 25.75 -7.38
C LEU A 502 -0.84 25.96 -8.87
N GLY A 503 -0.52 24.91 -9.63
CA GLY A 503 -0.05 25.02 -11.01
C GLY A 503 1.34 25.66 -11.12
N ILE A 504 2.21 25.42 -10.13
CA ILE A 504 3.60 25.91 -10.05
C ILE A 504 4.53 24.76 -10.46
N GLU A 505 5.59 25.08 -11.21
CA GLU A 505 6.63 24.10 -11.59
C GLU A 505 7.24 23.42 -10.36
N HIS A 506 7.44 22.10 -10.44
CA HIS A 506 8.01 21.28 -9.36
C HIS A 506 8.99 20.22 -9.92
N GLU A 507 9.77 19.62 -9.00
CA GLU A 507 10.81 18.64 -9.33
C GLU A 507 10.30 17.19 -9.42
N SER A 508 9.02 16.94 -9.04
CA SER A 508 8.47 15.58 -9.05
C SER A 508 8.35 15.08 -10.50
N GLU A 509 8.82 13.86 -10.73
CA GLU A 509 8.57 13.16 -11.99
C GLU A 509 7.08 12.78 -12.04
N PRO A 510 6.43 12.79 -13.21
CA PRO A 510 5.07 12.24 -13.35
C PRO A 510 5.07 10.71 -13.20
N ASP A 511 3.91 10.14 -12.95
CA ASP A 511 3.68 8.71 -13.14
C ASP A 511 3.91 8.34 -14.61
N ALA A 512 4.28 7.09 -14.89
CA ALA A 512 4.47 6.59 -16.23
C ALA A 512 3.39 5.55 -16.58
N LEU A 513 2.81 5.67 -17.78
CA LEU A 513 1.98 4.65 -18.40
C LEU A 513 2.59 4.26 -19.74
N TYR A 514 3.22 3.11 -19.76
CA TYR A 514 3.87 2.57 -20.94
C TYR A 514 2.90 1.72 -21.75
N ARG A 515 2.34 2.30 -22.83
CA ARG A 515 1.48 1.56 -23.76
C ARG A 515 2.30 0.60 -24.60
N ASN A 516 1.81 -0.62 -24.73
CA ASN A 516 2.43 -1.68 -25.52
C ASN A 516 1.91 -1.69 -26.97
N ASP A 517 2.71 -1.19 -27.87
CA ASP A 517 2.40 -1.14 -29.31
C ASP A 517 2.88 -2.40 -30.08
N GLY A 518 2.94 -3.57 -29.41
CA GLY A 518 3.38 -4.83 -30.00
C GLY A 518 4.91 -4.96 -30.10
N GLY A 519 5.58 -4.92 -28.96
CA GLY A 519 7.03 -5.06 -28.81
C GLY A 519 7.77 -3.72 -28.66
N LYS A 520 7.04 -2.61 -28.54
CA LYS A 520 7.56 -1.30 -28.17
C LYS A 520 6.69 -0.73 -27.06
N LEU A 521 7.32 -0.33 -25.97
CA LEU A 521 6.67 0.36 -24.86
C LEU A 521 6.86 1.87 -25.02
N THR A 522 5.76 2.63 -24.95
CA THR A 522 5.77 4.09 -25.17
C THR A 522 5.06 4.77 -24.01
N ASP A 523 5.76 5.64 -23.28
CA ASP A 523 5.15 6.42 -22.20
C ASP A 523 4.15 7.42 -22.78
N ILE A 524 2.91 7.29 -22.36
CA ILE A 524 1.78 8.13 -22.78
C ILE A 524 1.08 8.81 -21.61
N ALA A 525 1.62 8.75 -20.39
CA ALA A 525 0.96 9.24 -19.20
C ALA A 525 0.41 10.67 -19.36
N SER A 526 1.21 11.58 -19.90
CA SER A 526 0.77 12.95 -20.16
C SER A 526 -0.31 13.08 -21.24
N GLU A 527 -0.33 12.16 -22.23
CA GLU A 527 -1.33 12.17 -23.32
C GLU A 527 -2.70 11.77 -22.79
N VAL A 528 -2.74 10.88 -21.78
CA VAL A 528 -3.97 10.37 -21.18
C VAL A 528 -4.38 11.09 -19.89
N GLY A 529 -3.70 12.19 -19.53
CA GLY A 529 -4.07 13.04 -18.39
C GLY A 529 -3.46 12.67 -17.03
N LEU A 530 -2.51 11.74 -16.98
CA LEU A 530 -1.80 11.37 -15.76
C LEU A 530 -0.59 12.31 -15.54
N THR A 531 -0.87 13.50 -15.00
CA THR A 531 0.15 14.55 -14.81
C THR A 531 0.26 15.03 -13.37
N SER A 532 -0.60 14.57 -12.48
CA SER A 532 -0.65 14.99 -11.09
C SER A 532 0.49 14.38 -10.26
N VAL A 533 0.86 15.06 -9.18
CA VAL A 533 1.77 14.55 -8.15
C VAL A 533 1.00 13.65 -7.20
N THR A 534 1.26 12.35 -7.21
CA THR A 534 0.48 11.35 -6.48
C THR A 534 1.18 10.76 -5.26
N GLN A 535 2.47 10.44 -5.34
CA GLN A 535 3.31 9.86 -4.27
C GLN A 535 2.65 8.62 -3.58
N PRO A 536 2.20 7.59 -4.34
CA PRO A 536 1.47 6.48 -3.75
C PRO A 536 2.40 5.47 -3.07
N MET A 537 1.91 4.86 -1.98
CA MET A 537 2.55 3.72 -1.30
C MET A 537 1.83 2.41 -1.63
N GLY A 538 0.52 2.46 -1.84
CA GLY A 538 -0.29 1.34 -2.28
C GLY A 538 -1.09 1.70 -3.52
N ALA A 539 -1.42 0.72 -4.33
CA ALA A 539 -2.19 0.96 -5.54
C ALA A 539 -2.73 -0.32 -6.15
N ASN A 540 -3.93 -0.25 -6.67
CA ASN A 540 -4.55 -1.33 -7.41
C ASN A 540 -5.55 -0.79 -8.43
N PHE A 541 -6.08 -1.67 -9.28
CA PHE A 541 -7.01 -1.33 -10.34
C PHE A 541 -8.20 -2.29 -10.39
N GLY A 542 -9.32 -1.83 -10.93
CA GLY A 542 -10.55 -2.56 -11.15
C GLY A 542 -11.50 -1.74 -12.01
N ASP A 543 -12.61 -2.31 -12.43
CA ASP A 543 -13.59 -1.67 -13.30
C ASP A 543 -14.81 -1.28 -12.44
N LEU A 544 -14.80 -0.06 -11.87
CA LEU A 544 -15.79 0.39 -10.90
C LEU A 544 -17.16 0.67 -11.50
N ASP A 545 -17.20 1.15 -12.75
CA ASP A 545 -18.45 1.47 -13.42
C ASP A 545 -18.93 0.38 -14.40
N ASN A 546 -18.20 -0.74 -14.45
CA ASN A 546 -18.49 -1.88 -15.30
C ASN A 546 -18.57 -1.54 -16.81
N ASP A 547 -17.81 -0.51 -17.24
CA ASP A 547 -17.77 -0.12 -18.66
C ASP A 547 -16.80 -0.98 -19.49
N GLY A 548 -15.98 -1.81 -18.84
CA GLY A 548 -15.00 -2.72 -19.42
C GLY A 548 -13.59 -2.14 -19.52
N PHE A 549 -13.34 -0.92 -19.01
CA PHE A 549 -12.02 -0.31 -18.96
C PHE A 549 -11.59 -0.10 -17.51
N PRO A 550 -10.48 -0.69 -17.06
CA PRO A 550 -10.12 -0.65 -15.64
C PRO A 550 -9.74 0.75 -15.17
N ASP A 551 -10.31 1.16 -14.04
CA ASP A 551 -9.98 2.32 -13.22
C ASP A 551 -8.85 1.98 -12.26
N PHE A 552 -8.28 2.95 -11.54
CA PHE A 552 -7.30 2.67 -10.50
C PHE A 552 -7.37 3.63 -9.32
N TYR A 553 -7.00 3.09 -8.15
CA TYR A 553 -6.91 3.85 -6.91
C TYR A 553 -5.48 3.85 -6.38
N LEU A 554 -5.02 5.02 -5.93
CA LEU A 554 -3.71 5.24 -5.35
C LEU A 554 -3.84 5.59 -3.86
N GLY A 555 -3.32 4.71 -3.01
CA GLY A 555 -3.12 4.97 -1.59
C GLY A 555 -1.87 5.82 -1.41
N THR A 556 -2.05 7.13 -1.21
CA THR A 556 -0.98 8.12 -1.22
C THR A 556 -0.38 8.36 0.16
N GLY A 557 0.82 8.92 0.19
CA GLY A 557 1.50 9.31 1.41
C GLY A 557 2.99 9.00 1.42
N TYR A 558 3.62 9.24 2.54
CA TYR A 558 5.01 8.84 2.80
C TYR A 558 5.24 8.75 4.31
N THR A 559 6.32 8.11 4.73
CA THR A 559 6.58 7.78 6.14
C THR A 559 6.58 8.98 7.10
N ASN A 560 6.84 10.21 6.61
CA ASN A 560 6.86 11.40 7.47
C ASN A 560 5.44 11.83 7.88
N ILE A 561 5.28 12.20 9.14
CA ILE A 561 4.01 12.67 9.74
C ILE A 561 3.42 13.94 9.11
N ARG A 562 4.22 14.71 8.34
CA ARG A 562 3.79 15.92 7.62
C ARG A 562 3.07 15.61 6.30
N GLY A 563 3.09 14.35 5.86
CA GLY A 563 2.55 13.89 4.58
C GLY A 563 1.01 13.75 4.59
N LEU A 564 0.31 14.84 4.82
CA LEU A 564 -1.16 14.90 4.73
C LEU A 564 -1.57 15.25 3.30
N MET A 565 -1.95 14.27 2.52
CA MET A 565 -2.39 14.42 1.13
C MET A 565 -3.53 13.44 0.81
N PRO A 566 -4.43 13.75 -0.13
CA PRO A 566 -5.54 12.86 -0.45
C PRO A 566 -5.07 11.65 -1.24
N ASN A 567 -5.61 10.49 -0.91
CA ASN A 567 -5.62 9.33 -1.80
C ASN A 567 -6.38 9.69 -3.07
N ARG A 568 -6.10 9.00 -4.21
CA ARG A 568 -6.58 9.43 -5.51
C ARG A 568 -7.29 8.29 -6.26
N LEU A 569 -8.44 8.60 -6.85
CA LEU A 569 -9.17 7.71 -7.75
C LEU A 569 -9.17 8.28 -9.16
N PHE A 570 -8.77 7.46 -10.12
CA PHE A 570 -8.74 7.81 -11.54
C PHE A 570 -9.68 6.90 -12.32
N HIS A 571 -10.67 7.52 -12.97
CA HIS A 571 -11.63 6.87 -13.84
C HIS A 571 -11.10 6.81 -15.28
N ASN A 572 -11.16 5.63 -15.88
CA ASN A 572 -10.69 5.37 -17.25
C ASN A 572 -11.77 5.66 -18.29
N ARG A 573 -11.61 6.71 -19.06
CA ARG A 573 -12.55 7.12 -20.11
C ARG A 573 -12.33 6.33 -21.41
N ASN A 574 -12.88 5.12 -21.48
CA ASN A 574 -12.84 4.25 -22.66
C ASN A 574 -11.42 3.99 -23.20
N GLY A 575 -10.42 3.80 -22.34
CA GLY A 575 -9.03 3.56 -22.70
C GLY A 575 -8.29 4.74 -23.38
N ASN A 576 -8.85 5.96 -23.34
CA ASN A 576 -8.26 7.11 -24.01
C ASN A 576 -7.78 8.21 -23.07
N ARG A 577 -8.32 8.30 -21.88
CA ARG A 577 -8.00 9.32 -20.88
C ARG A 577 -8.37 8.84 -19.49
N PHE A 578 -7.61 9.28 -18.50
CA PHE A 578 -7.98 9.16 -17.10
C PHE A 578 -8.48 10.51 -16.58
N SER A 579 -9.58 10.48 -15.84
CA SER A 579 -10.14 11.61 -15.12
C SER A 579 -9.96 11.41 -13.63
N ASP A 580 -9.49 12.44 -12.91
CA ASP A 580 -9.50 12.42 -11.46
C ASP A 580 -10.92 12.62 -10.94
N VAL A 581 -11.47 11.60 -10.32
CA VAL A 581 -12.83 11.60 -9.75
C VAL A 581 -12.83 11.55 -8.21
N THR A 582 -11.68 11.73 -7.60
CA THR A 582 -11.44 11.60 -6.15
C THR A 582 -12.45 12.37 -5.30
N SER A 583 -12.62 13.67 -5.59
CA SER A 583 -13.47 14.56 -4.79
C SER A 583 -14.95 14.33 -5.06
N ALA A 584 -15.34 13.97 -6.28
CA ALA A 584 -16.72 13.63 -6.65
C ALA A 584 -17.14 12.32 -5.98
N ALA A 585 -16.31 11.28 -6.08
CA ALA A 585 -16.54 9.99 -5.45
C ALA A 585 -16.46 10.01 -3.91
N ARG A 586 -15.90 11.06 -3.30
CA ARG A 586 -15.69 11.17 -1.84
C ARG A 586 -14.76 10.11 -1.26
N VAL A 587 -13.75 9.69 -2.02
CA VAL A 587 -12.79 8.65 -1.62
C VAL A 587 -11.38 9.18 -1.33
N GLY A 588 -11.20 10.49 -1.36
CA GLY A 588 -9.90 11.17 -1.16
C GLY A 588 -9.50 11.26 0.30
N HIS A 589 -9.28 10.15 0.97
CA HIS A 589 -8.89 10.15 2.38
C HIS A 589 -7.52 10.81 2.59
N LEU A 590 -7.38 11.69 3.60
CA LEU A 590 -6.13 12.40 3.92
C LEU A 590 -5.12 11.56 4.70
N GLN A 591 -5.56 10.45 5.30
CA GLN A 591 -4.64 9.49 5.89
C GLN A 591 -3.97 8.65 4.82
N LYS A 592 -2.79 8.17 5.16
CA LYS A 592 -1.97 7.36 4.26
C LYS A 592 -2.69 6.06 3.92
N GLY A 593 -2.87 5.79 2.63
CA GLY A 593 -3.39 4.53 2.11
C GLY A 593 -2.23 3.61 1.74
N HIS A 594 -2.36 2.32 2.08
CA HIS A 594 -1.30 1.35 1.78
C HIS A 594 -1.83 0.09 1.09
N GLY A 595 -2.56 -0.79 1.75
CA GLY A 595 -3.20 -1.93 1.11
C GLY A 595 -4.47 -1.51 0.37
N VAL A 596 -4.55 -1.74 -0.94
CA VAL A 596 -5.70 -1.39 -1.80
C VAL A 596 -6.21 -2.64 -2.49
N SER A 597 -7.49 -3.00 -2.28
CA SER A 597 -8.15 -4.10 -2.97
C SER A 597 -9.46 -3.64 -3.61
N PHE A 598 -9.71 -4.11 -4.84
CA PHE A 598 -10.97 -3.98 -5.56
C PHE A 598 -11.69 -5.31 -5.51
N ALA A 599 -12.89 -5.36 -4.96
CA ALA A 599 -13.66 -6.60 -4.85
C ALA A 599 -15.16 -6.33 -4.73
N ASP A 600 -15.96 -7.12 -5.40
CA ASP A 600 -17.41 -7.21 -5.23
C ASP A 600 -17.68 -8.12 -4.01
N PHE A 601 -17.58 -7.52 -2.78
CA PHE A 601 -17.64 -8.30 -1.53
C PHE A 601 -19.05 -8.72 -1.17
N ASP A 602 -20.08 -7.98 -1.61
CA ASP A 602 -21.48 -8.26 -1.31
C ASP A 602 -22.25 -8.87 -2.49
N GLU A 603 -21.54 -9.21 -3.57
CA GLU A 603 -22.06 -9.84 -4.78
C GLU A 603 -23.26 -9.12 -5.40
N ASP A 604 -23.20 -7.79 -5.44
CA ASP A 604 -24.19 -6.98 -6.14
C ASP A 604 -23.80 -6.69 -7.61
N GLY A 605 -22.59 -7.09 -8.01
CA GLY A 605 -22.07 -6.98 -9.37
C GLY A 605 -21.20 -5.74 -9.60
N ASP A 606 -20.97 -4.92 -8.59
CA ASP A 606 -20.13 -3.74 -8.65
C ASP A 606 -18.92 -3.89 -7.69
N GLN A 607 -17.72 -3.56 -8.13
CA GLN A 607 -16.53 -3.66 -7.27
C GLN A 607 -16.46 -2.52 -6.26
N ASP A 608 -16.11 -2.85 -5.02
CA ASP A 608 -15.89 -1.94 -3.90
C ASP A 608 -14.40 -1.70 -3.68
N LEU A 609 -14.06 -0.70 -2.82
CA LEU A 609 -12.69 -0.39 -2.43
C LEU A 609 -12.47 -0.77 -0.96
N LEU A 610 -11.62 -1.76 -0.73
CA LEU A 610 -11.22 -2.21 0.61
C LEU A 610 -9.79 -1.73 0.87
N LEU A 611 -9.62 -0.83 1.86
CA LEU A 611 -8.38 -0.11 2.08
C LEU A 611 -7.84 -0.35 3.49
N GLU A 612 -6.62 -0.83 3.56
CA GLU A 612 -5.84 -0.81 4.79
C GLU A 612 -5.12 0.54 4.90
N MET A 613 -5.39 1.26 5.99
CA MET A 613 -5.00 2.65 6.18
C MET A 613 -3.96 2.77 7.30
N GLY A 614 -3.31 3.91 7.33
CA GLY A 614 -2.34 4.27 8.36
C GLY A 614 -0.94 4.48 7.81
N GLY A 615 -0.02 4.88 8.68
CA GLY A 615 1.36 5.17 8.31
C GLY A 615 2.37 4.36 9.12
N ALA A 616 3.65 4.78 9.04
CA ALA A 616 4.76 4.07 9.64
C ALA A 616 4.88 4.25 11.15
N TYR A 617 4.31 5.30 11.71
CA TYR A 617 4.43 5.65 13.12
C TYR A 617 3.11 5.44 13.88
N PRO A 618 3.14 5.17 15.19
CA PRO A 618 1.92 5.05 16.00
C PRO A 618 0.95 6.23 15.90
N VAL A 619 1.43 7.45 15.71
CA VAL A 619 0.57 8.64 15.52
C VAL A 619 -0.19 8.60 14.20
N ASP A 620 0.30 7.87 13.22
CA ASP A 620 -0.35 7.70 11.91
C ASP A 620 -1.27 6.46 11.87
N ALA A 621 -1.47 5.75 12.99
CA ALA A 621 -2.43 4.65 13.04
C ALA A 621 -3.84 5.16 12.73
N PHE A 622 -4.55 4.43 11.86
CA PHE A 622 -5.89 4.79 11.44
C PHE A 622 -6.77 3.54 11.26
N GLN A 623 -8.08 3.75 11.15
CA GLN A 623 -9.05 2.68 10.90
C GLN A 623 -9.02 2.28 9.43
N ASN A 624 -9.26 1.00 9.16
CA ASN A 624 -9.50 0.50 7.81
C ASN A 624 -10.75 1.13 7.21
N VAL A 625 -10.78 1.25 5.90
CA VAL A 625 -11.86 1.87 5.14
C VAL A 625 -12.42 0.88 4.13
N LEU A 626 -13.74 0.81 4.03
CA LEU A 626 -14.47 0.11 2.99
C LEU A 626 -15.43 1.08 2.33
N PHE A 627 -15.10 1.51 1.14
CA PHE A 627 -15.95 2.37 0.32
C PHE A 627 -16.85 1.51 -0.56
N GLN A 628 -18.14 1.47 -0.23
CA GLN A 628 -19.14 0.75 -1.02
C GLN A 628 -19.46 1.51 -2.29
N ASN A 629 -19.43 0.81 -3.41
CA ASN A 629 -19.82 1.31 -4.72
C ASN A 629 -21.36 1.45 -4.79
N PRO A 630 -21.88 2.62 -5.16
CA PRO A 630 -23.34 2.78 -5.28
C PRO A 630 -23.94 2.16 -6.53
N GLY A 631 -23.11 1.61 -7.44
CA GLY A 631 -23.49 1.03 -8.71
C GLY A 631 -23.75 2.03 -9.83
N PHE A 632 -23.46 1.62 -11.05
CA PHE A 632 -23.62 2.42 -12.28
C PHE A 632 -24.71 1.88 -13.20
N GLY A 633 -25.32 0.76 -12.85
CA GLY A 633 -26.38 0.11 -13.62
C GLY A 633 -25.90 -0.63 -14.86
N HIS A 634 -24.61 -0.86 -15.00
CA HIS A 634 -24.01 -1.72 -16.00
C HIS A 634 -24.01 -3.18 -15.53
N ASN A 635 -23.71 -4.09 -16.43
CA ASN A 635 -23.60 -5.51 -16.14
C ASN A 635 -22.13 -5.94 -16.08
N SER A 636 -21.86 -7.00 -15.35
CA SER A 636 -20.53 -7.57 -15.19
C SER A 636 -20.54 -9.11 -15.33
N LEU A 637 -19.38 -9.70 -15.27
CA LEU A 637 -19.13 -11.12 -15.23
C LEU A 637 -17.92 -11.40 -14.36
N SER A 638 -18.04 -12.23 -13.33
CA SER A 638 -16.91 -12.72 -12.56
C SER A 638 -16.48 -14.09 -13.04
N VAL A 639 -15.18 -14.30 -13.27
CA VAL A 639 -14.64 -15.54 -13.82
C VAL A 639 -13.53 -16.08 -12.89
N ARG A 640 -13.77 -17.26 -12.32
CA ARG A 640 -12.77 -18.07 -11.63
C ARG A 640 -12.24 -19.13 -12.59
N VAL A 641 -10.93 -19.26 -12.71
CA VAL A 641 -10.32 -20.32 -13.50
C VAL A 641 -9.55 -21.28 -12.60
N ILE A 642 -9.57 -22.58 -12.91
CA ILE A 642 -8.96 -23.63 -12.11
C ILE A 642 -8.08 -24.49 -13.01
N GLY A 643 -6.77 -24.42 -12.81
CA GLY A 643 -5.80 -25.22 -13.55
C GLY A 643 -5.87 -26.70 -13.19
N ARG A 644 -5.38 -27.54 -14.10
CA ARG A 644 -5.15 -28.98 -13.91
C ARG A 644 -3.77 -29.41 -14.35
N ARG A 645 -3.30 -28.84 -15.44
CA ARG A 645 -1.94 -28.95 -15.99
C ARG A 645 -1.20 -27.63 -15.78
N SER A 646 -1.93 -26.56 -15.77
CA SER A 646 -1.49 -25.25 -15.33
C SER A 646 -1.62 -25.15 -13.81
N ASN A 647 -0.96 -24.17 -13.21
CA ASN A 647 -1.10 -23.90 -11.77
C ASN A 647 -2.58 -23.80 -11.38
N ARG A 648 -2.90 -24.29 -10.21
CA ARG A 648 -4.29 -24.45 -9.75
C ARG A 648 -5.03 -23.13 -9.63
N SER A 649 -4.35 -22.08 -9.20
CA SER A 649 -4.87 -20.71 -9.13
C SER A 649 -5.18 -20.10 -10.50
N GLY A 650 -4.65 -20.67 -11.58
CA GLY A 650 -4.76 -20.12 -12.93
C GLY A 650 -3.99 -18.83 -13.15
N ILE A 651 -3.07 -18.46 -12.26
CA ILE A 651 -2.26 -17.23 -12.39
C ILE A 651 -1.52 -17.22 -13.73
N GLY A 652 -1.62 -16.11 -14.47
CA GLY A 652 -1.09 -15.93 -15.81
C GLY A 652 -2.08 -16.30 -16.94
N ALA A 653 -3.19 -16.99 -16.64
CA ALA A 653 -4.21 -17.28 -17.65
C ALA A 653 -4.87 -15.98 -18.13
N ARG A 654 -5.11 -15.90 -19.46
CA ARG A 654 -5.80 -14.76 -20.07
C ARG A 654 -7.25 -15.09 -20.35
N ILE A 655 -8.13 -14.26 -19.83
CA ILE A 655 -9.58 -14.29 -20.04
C ILE A 655 -9.92 -13.29 -21.14
N ARG A 656 -10.77 -13.68 -22.08
CA ARG A 656 -11.27 -12.82 -23.15
C ARG A 656 -12.77 -13.00 -23.26
N ALA A 657 -13.54 -11.97 -23.00
CA ALA A 657 -14.99 -11.96 -23.16
C ALA A 657 -15.40 -11.09 -24.34
N THR A 658 -16.12 -11.64 -25.30
CA THR A 658 -16.66 -10.93 -26.46
C THR A 658 -18.18 -10.86 -26.35
N PHE A 659 -18.74 -9.68 -26.53
CA PHE A 659 -20.17 -9.40 -26.36
C PHE A 659 -20.64 -8.25 -27.25
N ARG A 660 -21.96 -8.01 -27.28
CA ARG A 660 -22.58 -6.83 -27.86
C ARG A 660 -23.49 -6.17 -26.84
N GLU A 661 -23.41 -4.85 -26.74
CA GLU A 661 -24.31 -4.10 -25.87
C GLU A 661 -25.75 -4.04 -26.37
N THR A 662 -25.92 -4.10 -27.68
CA THR A 662 -27.23 -4.22 -28.35
C THR A 662 -27.14 -5.24 -29.51
N GLU A 663 -28.26 -5.75 -29.99
CA GLU A 663 -28.27 -6.70 -31.12
C GLU A 663 -27.62 -6.14 -32.40
N THR A 664 -27.54 -4.81 -32.53
CA THR A 664 -27.07 -4.11 -33.73
C THR A 664 -25.73 -3.42 -33.54
N SER A 665 -25.17 -3.41 -32.31
CA SER A 665 -23.85 -2.83 -32.07
C SER A 665 -22.74 -3.73 -32.60
N ASP A 666 -21.56 -3.15 -32.86
CA ASP A 666 -20.37 -3.91 -33.11
C ASP A 666 -20.02 -4.75 -31.85
N ALA A 667 -19.33 -5.86 -32.07
CA ALA A 667 -18.83 -6.67 -30.96
C ALA A 667 -17.70 -5.92 -30.24
N ARG A 668 -17.79 -5.86 -28.92
CA ARG A 668 -16.71 -5.43 -28.03
C ARG A 668 -16.02 -6.65 -27.43
N THR A 669 -14.80 -6.45 -27.00
CA THR A 669 -14.01 -7.47 -26.30
C THR A 669 -13.38 -6.83 -25.09
N VAL A 670 -13.43 -7.52 -23.94
CA VAL A 670 -12.69 -7.18 -22.73
C VAL A 670 -11.73 -8.30 -22.38
N TYR A 671 -10.59 -7.93 -21.82
CA TYR A 671 -9.52 -8.83 -21.43
C TYR A 671 -9.20 -8.67 -19.95
N ALA A 672 -8.88 -9.80 -19.31
CA ALA A 672 -8.26 -9.81 -17.97
C ALA A 672 -7.17 -10.90 -17.95
N TRP A 673 -6.19 -10.72 -17.09
CA TRP A 673 -5.17 -11.71 -16.76
C TRP A 673 -5.33 -12.10 -15.30
N VAL A 674 -5.31 -13.38 -15.02
CA VAL A 674 -5.47 -13.88 -13.65
C VAL A 674 -4.23 -13.52 -12.83
N GLY A 675 -4.44 -12.81 -11.76
CA GLY A 675 -3.43 -12.32 -10.84
C GLY A 675 -4.06 -11.45 -9.76
N SER A 676 -3.28 -11.03 -8.80
CA SER A 676 -3.72 -10.20 -7.66
C SER A 676 -3.86 -8.70 -7.98
N GLY A 677 -3.69 -8.30 -9.22
CA GLY A 677 -3.81 -6.89 -9.63
C GLY A 677 -2.53 -6.09 -9.46
N GLY A 678 -2.60 -4.99 -8.70
CA GLY A 678 -1.51 -4.01 -8.53
C GLY A 678 -0.46 -4.42 -7.50
N SER A 679 0.13 -3.41 -6.86
CA SER A 679 1.14 -3.57 -5.82
C SER A 679 0.65 -3.01 -4.50
N PHE A 680 0.87 -3.73 -3.40
CA PHE A 680 0.41 -3.36 -2.06
C PHE A 680 -1.12 -3.32 -1.95
N GLY A 681 -1.66 -4.48 -1.91
CA GLY A 681 -3.04 -4.86 -1.94
C GLY A 681 -3.28 -5.90 -3.03
N ALA A 682 -4.15 -6.85 -2.75
CA ALA A 682 -4.41 -7.97 -3.61
C ALA A 682 -5.91 -8.12 -3.86
N ASN A 683 -6.28 -8.07 -5.14
CA ASN A 683 -7.62 -8.36 -5.62
C ASN A 683 -7.86 -9.87 -5.63
N PRO A 684 -9.13 -10.33 -5.65
CA PRO A 684 -9.44 -11.74 -5.80
C PRO A 684 -8.83 -12.34 -7.07
N LEU A 685 -8.41 -13.60 -7.02
CA LEU A 685 -8.01 -14.35 -8.21
C LEU A 685 -9.19 -14.59 -9.15
N ARG A 686 -10.41 -14.54 -8.63
CA ARG A 686 -11.65 -14.45 -9.42
C ARG A 686 -11.73 -13.10 -10.12
N GLN A 687 -11.50 -13.06 -11.43
CA GLN A 687 -11.43 -11.83 -12.20
C GLN A 687 -12.82 -11.25 -12.49
N HIS A 688 -12.99 -9.96 -12.26
CA HIS A 688 -14.19 -9.19 -12.55
C HIS A 688 -14.04 -8.50 -13.91
N LEU A 689 -15.07 -8.58 -14.76
CA LEU A 689 -15.12 -7.99 -16.10
C LEU A 689 -16.40 -7.20 -16.26
N GLY A 690 -16.29 -5.88 -16.40
CA GLY A 690 -17.42 -5.04 -16.80
C GLY A 690 -17.79 -5.28 -18.27
N VAL A 691 -19.07 -5.30 -18.55
CA VAL A 691 -19.58 -5.58 -19.90
C VAL A 691 -20.64 -4.57 -20.36
N GLY A 692 -20.74 -3.44 -19.67
CA GLY A 692 -21.65 -2.35 -19.99
C GLY A 692 -23.11 -2.80 -20.01
N ASN A 693 -23.82 -2.49 -21.09
CA ASN A 693 -25.24 -2.83 -21.26
C ASN A 693 -25.49 -4.21 -21.89
N ALA A 694 -24.45 -5.03 -22.07
CA ALA A 694 -24.59 -6.35 -22.68
C ALA A 694 -25.58 -7.23 -21.90
N LYS A 695 -26.38 -8.05 -22.61
CA LYS A 695 -27.32 -8.96 -21.98
C LYS A 695 -26.83 -10.40 -21.94
N LYS A 696 -25.73 -10.68 -22.63
CA LYS A 696 -25.04 -11.97 -22.65
C LYS A 696 -23.62 -11.80 -23.16
N ILE A 697 -22.78 -12.77 -22.85
CA ILE A 697 -21.47 -12.94 -23.45
C ILE A 697 -21.61 -13.85 -24.66
N ASP A 698 -21.27 -13.34 -25.84
CA ASP A 698 -21.33 -14.14 -27.09
C ASP A 698 -20.26 -15.24 -27.07
N GLN A 699 -19.05 -14.93 -26.57
CA GLN A 699 -17.95 -15.88 -26.45
C GLN A 699 -17.05 -15.54 -25.29
N LEU A 700 -16.73 -16.54 -24.44
CA LEU A 700 -15.69 -16.50 -23.42
C LEU A 700 -14.55 -17.42 -23.84
N GLU A 701 -13.32 -16.92 -23.84
CA GLU A 701 -12.10 -17.68 -24.13
C GLU A 701 -11.16 -17.61 -22.93
N ILE A 702 -10.62 -18.76 -22.52
CA ILE A 702 -9.57 -18.87 -21.52
C ILE A 702 -8.33 -19.42 -22.20
N PHE A 703 -7.26 -18.63 -22.24
CA PHE A 703 -5.95 -19.06 -22.73
C PHE A 703 -5.07 -19.48 -21.55
N TRP A 704 -4.56 -20.68 -21.57
CA TRP A 704 -3.70 -21.28 -20.56
C TRP A 704 -2.24 -21.20 -21.01
N PRO A 705 -1.37 -20.35 -20.40
CA PRO A 705 0.00 -20.16 -20.86
C PRO A 705 0.85 -21.42 -20.75
N THR A 706 0.72 -22.19 -19.66
CA THR A 706 1.46 -23.43 -19.42
C THR A 706 1.30 -24.43 -20.56
N THR A 707 0.08 -24.65 -21.03
CA THR A 707 -0.22 -25.60 -22.10
C THR A 707 -0.26 -24.98 -23.50
N GLY A 708 -0.46 -23.66 -23.59
CA GLY A 708 -0.70 -22.93 -24.86
C GLY A 708 -2.07 -23.19 -25.47
N GLU A 709 -2.99 -23.80 -24.74
CA GLU A 709 -4.32 -24.15 -25.21
C GLU A 709 -5.35 -23.06 -24.91
N THR A 710 -6.43 -23.02 -25.68
CA THR A 710 -7.54 -22.08 -25.48
C THR A 710 -8.86 -22.84 -25.39
N GLN A 711 -9.55 -22.71 -24.25
CA GLN A 711 -10.91 -23.18 -24.08
C GLN A 711 -11.92 -22.10 -24.52
N ARG A 712 -13.08 -22.51 -25.07
CA ARG A 712 -14.09 -21.59 -25.61
C ARG A 712 -15.47 -22.01 -25.18
N PHE A 713 -16.24 -21.02 -24.69
CA PHE A 713 -17.63 -21.15 -24.29
C PHE A 713 -18.48 -20.09 -24.99
N GLN A 714 -19.74 -20.36 -25.24
CA GLN A 714 -20.63 -19.44 -25.97
C GLN A 714 -21.94 -19.21 -25.21
N ASP A 715 -22.60 -18.10 -25.53
CA ASP A 715 -23.92 -17.74 -25.02
C ASP A 715 -24.04 -17.81 -23.48
N LEU A 716 -23.10 -17.18 -22.77
CA LEU A 716 -23.11 -17.13 -21.32
C LEU A 716 -23.94 -15.95 -20.78
N PRO A 717 -24.59 -16.11 -19.63
CA PRO A 717 -25.30 -15.01 -18.98
C PRO A 717 -24.32 -13.98 -18.43
N VAL A 718 -24.72 -12.71 -18.34
CA VAL A 718 -24.08 -11.67 -17.54
C VAL A 718 -24.57 -11.72 -16.09
N ASN A 719 -23.93 -10.98 -15.19
CA ASN A 719 -24.27 -10.91 -13.76
C ASN A 719 -24.22 -12.29 -13.08
N HIS A 720 -23.19 -13.03 -13.42
CA HIS A 720 -22.94 -14.39 -12.91
C HIS A 720 -21.47 -14.56 -12.54
N ILE A 721 -21.24 -15.42 -11.57
CA ILE A 721 -19.95 -16.03 -11.33
C ILE A 721 -19.85 -17.27 -12.20
N ILE A 722 -18.80 -17.32 -13.00
CA ILE A 722 -18.49 -18.43 -13.91
C ILE A 722 -17.22 -19.11 -13.42
N GLU A 723 -17.27 -20.42 -13.22
CA GLU A 723 -16.08 -21.20 -12.91
C GLU A 723 -15.72 -22.10 -14.09
N VAL A 724 -14.47 -21.98 -14.54
CA VAL A 724 -13.90 -22.73 -15.66
C VAL A 724 -12.73 -23.58 -15.18
N THR A 725 -12.89 -24.90 -15.25
CA THR A 725 -11.77 -25.82 -14.99
C THR A 725 -11.06 -26.15 -16.30
N GLU A 726 -9.72 -26.15 -16.29
CA GLU A 726 -8.90 -26.53 -17.45
C GLU A 726 -9.30 -27.92 -17.96
N ASP A 727 -9.32 -28.11 -19.30
CA ASP A 727 -9.74 -29.32 -20.02
C ASP A 727 -11.22 -29.71 -19.83
N SER A 728 -12.02 -28.98 -19.03
CA SER A 728 -13.44 -29.27 -18.91
C SER A 728 -14.25 -28.62 -20.05
N THR A 729 -15.23 -29.33 -20.57
CA THR A 729 -16.24 -28.76 -21.50
C THR A 729 -17.45 -28.21 -20.76
N GLU A 730 -17.58 -28.51 -19.48
CA GLU A 730 -18.63 -28.03 -18.59
C GLU A 730 -18.12 -26.86 -17.75
N ILE A 731 -18.98 -25.89 -17.47
CA ILE A 731 -18.73 -24.76 -16.61
C ILE A 731 -19.76 -24.74 -15.49
N ALA A 732 -19.31 -24.40 -14.29
CA ALA A 732 -20.23 -24.03 -13.22
C ALA A 732 -20.58 -22.54 -13.37
N LYS A 733 -21.82 -22.19 -13.02
CA LYS A 733 -22.29 -20.80 -13.03
C LYS A 733 -23.39 -20.59 -12.01
N ARG A 734 -23.30 -19.45 -11.31
CA ARG A 734 -24.34 -18.97 -10.40
C ARG A 734 -24.57 -17.46 -10.59
N PRO A 735 -25.81 -16.97 -10.44
CA PRO A 735 -26.04 -15.52 -10.45
C PRO A 735 -25.39 -14.88 -9.21
N TYR A 736 -25.10 -13.60 -9.28
CA TYR A 736 -24.77 -12.81 -8.08
C TYR A 736 -25.90 -12.87 -7.06
N ALA A 737 -25.55 -12.84 -5.78
CA ALA A 737 -26.51 -13.07 -4.70
C ALA A 737 -27.43 -11.85 -4.45
N ASN A 738 -26.96 -10.64 -4.66
CA ASN A 738 -27.59 -9.41 -4.18
C ASN A 738 -28.03 -8.41 -5.26
N MET A 739 -28.05 -8.77 -6.54
CA MET A 739 -28.47 -7.91 -7.68
C MET A 739 -29.83 -7.19 -7.50
N GLU A 740 -30.74 -7.72 -6.67
CA GLU A 740 -32.06 -7.11 -6.47
C GLU A 740 -32.04 -5.88 -5.54
N LYS A 741 -30.97 -5.70 -4.73
CA LYS A 741 -30.87 -4.56 -3.78
C LYS A 741 -30.60 -3.24 -4.50
N VAL A 742 -29.85 -3.25 -5.59
CA VAL A 742 -29.48 -2.05 -6.37
C VAL A 742 -30.68 -1.44 -7.11
N SER A 743 -31.71 -2.22 -7.43
CA SER A 743 -32.88 -1.74 -8.20
C SER A 743 -33.98 -1.09 -7.36
N SER A 744 -33.88 -1.02 -6.05
CA SER A 744 -35.01 -0.70 -5.17
C SER A 744 -35.00 0.65 -4.52
N ASP A 745 -33.96 1.50 -4.71
CA ASP A 745 -33.95 2.85 -4.13
C ASP A 745 -33.57 3.96 -5.13
N PRO A 746 -34.53 4.47 -5.91
CA PRO A 746 -34.39 5.72 -6.63
C PRO A 746 -35.15 6.82 -5.87
N ASN A 747 -34.62 7.31 -4.72
CA ASN A 747 -35.11 8.59 -4.20
C ASN A 747 -34.10 9.25 -3.26
#